data_17cc70d77230479e17009eea33726626
#
_entry.id   17cc70d77230479e17009eea33726626
#
_cell.length_a   1.000
_cell.length_b   1.000
_cell.length_c   1.000
_cell.angle_alpha   90.00
_cell.angle_beta   90.00
_cell.angle_gamma   90.00
#
_symmetry.space_group_name_H-M   'P 1'
#
loop_
_entity.id
_entity.type
_entity.pdbx_description
1 polymer ?
#
loop_
_entity_poly.entity_id
_entity_poly.type
_entity_poly.pdbx_seq_one_letter_code
_entity_poly.pdbx_strand_id
1 'polypeptide(L)'
;MRGETYYLKKDWSFIEKAGQVALMKADYTLFYVSNQATHLLRLLAERPHTEEELLAAVEEKLTLTECFYLLEQLKQRGVIGCTPAARHHFLLIHTEEVTAAEVERLAALLSEEDEVEVAGQWEALREVAPDNLVVLCVPHYHHPALTAFNRIAHAQHWHWMPLAIGDDELWVGPRFESGEGCFECLGFRFYHQSPVVHYAYLQSDCHLSTHRASWRQLLAAAELLREEADAKEQRLTLVKRTGETTEREHHFLRPWPHCPICMGEQPVEEGVPVRLQSRPKIGYTDGGDRTEEAQATIRRLIDRVDPFTSEVGRLTPMVTPEEGYGYSMVVSQWATLRNADRLWNGAVDWKKGRIQSLGVSAGKGQSLAQAEASALGESIERYSSQYFGYEPTHKALWREVANEAISPRVLIPYSESQYAHREEWGKKSDYSHIPEAWNEEIPLHWSKGWSLTHQQLRWLPTAYLFYNFLEEGVAYMYGDSNGVSAGNCREEAIMQGFFELIERDAAGAWWYNQALRPQLDLDAWPEPSIQRFRRRMGERGFRVWALDLTTEFRIPVVIAIAQTDNPNVPMLLGLGAHYRVEVALQRALAELTQSLREDTEAPEGHWWHTVRQANPAYLYPDPTQPMRRPTDFIDQSTDDLLTDIERAVALMRAEGMELIVHDLTRPETGLNVMRVIVPGLSHFWPRFGDPRIYQHPVRLGWTARVLTEEELNPVPFPF
;
A
#
# COMPACT_ATOMS: atom_id res chain seq x y z
N MET A 1 5.74 43.50 11.40
CA MET A 1 4.88 43.99 12.48
C MET A 1 3.89 42.87 12.77
N ARG A 2 3.63 42.52 14.03
CA ARG A 2 2.82 41.31 14.35
C ARG A 2 1.31 41.59 14.37
N GLY A 3 0.86 42.82 14.10
CA GLY A 3 -0.54 43.22 14.07
C GLY A 3 -1.28 43.05 15.42
N GLU A 4 -0.58 42.87 16.52
CA GLU A 4 -1.16 42.68 17.84
C GLU A 4 -1.86 43.95 18.32
N THR A 5 -2.98 43.82 19.03
CA THR A 5 -3.70 44.92 19.68
C THR A 5 -3.45 44.85 21.21
N TYR A 6 -2.88 45.90 21.75
CA TYR A 6 -2.50 45.98 23.17
C TYR A 6 -3.55 46.73 23.99
N TYR A 7 -3.77 46.31 25.22
CA TYR A 7 -4.70 46.94 26.16
C TYR A 7 -4.21 46.82 27.61
N LEU A 8 -4.57 47.81 28.44
CA LEU A 8 -4.34 47.75 29.86
C LEU A 8 -5.34 46.77 30.52
N LYS A 9 -4.86 45.82 31.32
CA LYS A 9 -5.74 44.88 32.02
C LYS A 9 -6.56 45.58 33.10
N LYS A 10 -7.81 45.16 33.28
CA LYS A 10 -8.82 45.79 34.17
C LYS A 10 -8.44 45.77 35.64
N ASP A 11 -7.56 44.90 36.07
CA ASP A 11 -7.07 44.81 37.47
C ASP A 11 -5.87 45.71 37.74
N TRP A 12 -5.44 46.50 36.75
CA TRP A 12 -4.34 47.44 36.84
C TRP A 12 -4.81 48.88 36.66
N SER A 13 -4.24 49.78 37.45
CA SER A 13 -4.36 51.21 37.29
C SER A 13 -2.98 51.85 37.40
N PHE A 14 -2.82 53.06 36.90
CA PHE A 14 -1.60 53.82 37.12
C PHE A 14 -1.87 55.13 37.81
N ILE A 15 -0.92 55.55 38.62
CA ILE A 15 -0.95 56.81 39.37
C ILE A 15 0.25 57.64 38.96
N GLU A 16 0.02 58.86 38.55
CA GLU A 16 1.08 59.81 38.18
C GLU A 16 1.14 60.92 39.26
N LYS A 17 2.33 61.13 39.79
CA LYS A 17 2.56 62.21 40.78
C LYS A 17 3.98 62.73 40.65
N ALA A 18 4.13 64.04 40.48
CA ALA A 18 5.40 64.74 40.38
C ALA A 18 6.38 64.19 39.36
N GLY A 19 5.87 63.73 38.18
CA GLY A 19 6.64 63.15 37.09
C GLY A 19 7.07 61.69 37.29
N GLN A 20 6.60 61.04 38.36
CA GLN A 20 6.80 59.60 38.57
C GLN A 20 5.49 58.86 38.33
N VAL A 21 5.57 57.69 37.71
CA VAL A 21 4.42 56.81 37.47
C VAL A 21 4.59 55.52 38.28
N ALA A 22 3.54 55.18 38.97
CA ALA A 22 3.42 53.91 39.66
C ALA A 22 2.21 53.10 39.12
N LEU A 23 2.41 51.84 38.87
CA LEU A 23 1.36 50.88 38.53
C LEU A 23 0.84 50.22 39.80
N MET A 24 -0.46 50.21 39.98
CA MET A 24 -1.13 49.59 41.09
C MET A 24 -2.06 48.50 40.64
N LYS A 25 -1.90 47.31 41.17
CA LYS A 25 -2.81 46.20 40.95
C LYS A 25 -3.94 46.21 41.98
N ALA A 26 -5.06 45.57 41.67
CA ALA A 26 -6.22 45.48 42.56
C ALA A 26 -5.92 44.88 43.97
N ASP A 27 -4.83 44.12 44.10
CA ASP A 27 -4.33 43.56 45.37
C ASP A 27 -3.41 44.51 46.17
N TYR A 28 -3.36 45.81 45.78
CA TYR A 28 -2.49 46.85 46.33
C TYR A 28 -0.99 46.69 46.09
N THR A 29 -0.59 45.79 45.18
CA THR A 29 0.82 45.70 44.74
C THR A 29 1.20 46.90 43.90
N LEU A 30 2.29 47.63 44.26
CA LEU A 30 2.72 48.85 43.63
C LEU A 30 4.05 48.62 42.92
N PHE A 31 4.15 49.03 41.63
CA PHE A 31 5.37 48.99 40.85
C PHE A 31 5.70 50.36 40.27
N TYR A 32 6.92 50.83 40.48
CA TYR A 32 7.41 52.04 39.83
C TYR A 32 7.85 51.72 38.39
N VAL A 33 7.45 52.55 37.42
CA VAL A 33 7.82 52.46 36.02
C VAL A 33 8.58 53.69 35.55
N SER A 34 9.38 53.53 34.53
CA SER A 34 10.12 54.66 33.96
C SER A 34 9.17 55.67 33.33
N ASN A 35 9.59 56.94 33.28
CA ASN A 35 8.83 58.01 32.64
C ASN A 35 8.55 57.71 31.15
N GLN A 36 9.39 56.90 30.51
CA GLN A 36 9.22 56.48 29.11
C GLN A 36 7.97 55.62 28.91
N ALA A 37 7.61 54.76 29.89
CA ALA A 37 6.40 53.93 29.82
C ALA A 37 5.10 54.71 30.04
N THR A 38 5.18 55.91 30.59
CA THR A 38 3.99 56.74 30.95
C THR A 38 3.11 57.01 29.74
N HIS A 39 3.73 57.31 28.61
CA HIS A 39 2.99 57.66 27.41
C HIS A 39 2.25 56.47 26.82
N LEU A 40 2.88 55.31 26.77
CA LEU A 40 2.26 54.05 26.38
C LEU A 40 1.11 53.67 27.29
N LEU A 41 1.30 53.78 28.60
CA LEU A 41 0.25 53.47 29.60
C LEU A 41 -0.96 54.38 29.50
N ARG A 42 -0.75 55.69 29.21
CA ARG A 42 -1.88 56.59 28.97
C ARG A 42 -2.72 56.21 27.76
N LEU A 43 -2.06 55.90 26.63
CA LEU A 43 -2.75 55.46 25.42
C LEU A 43 -3.55 54.17 25.68
N LEU A 44 -2.92 53.16 26.31
CA LEU A 44 -3.55 51.88 26.61
C LEU A 44 -4.66 51.97 27.71
N ALA A 45 -4.64 53.03 28.51
CA ALA A 45 -5.73 53.30 29.49
C ALA A 45 -6.97 53.95 28.86
N GLU A 46 -6.79 54.64 27.74
CA GLU A 46 -7.90 55.28 27.01
C GLU A 46 -8.70 54.27 26.20
N ARG A 47 -8.02 53.40 25.44
CA ARG A 47 -8.59 52.29 24.64
C ARG A 47 -7.53 51.28 24.27
N PRO A 48 -7.92 50.10 23.79
CA PRO A 48 -6.98 49.21 23.07
C PRO A 48 -6.41 49.88 21.80
N HIS A 49 -5.14 49.64 21.51
CA HIS A 49 -4.44 50.17 20.34
C HIS A 49 -3.70 49.06 19.59
N THR A 50 -3.73 49.12 18.27
CA THR A 50 -2.89 48.25 17.46
C THR A 50 -1.41 48.62 17.61
N GLU A 51 -0.54 47.68 17.29
CA GLU A 51 0.91 47.88 17.23
C GLU A 51 1.29 49.12 16.41
N GLU A 52 0.68 49.30 15.24
CA GLU A 52 0.91 50.43 14.36
C GLU A 52 0.44 51.75 14.94
N GLU A 53 -0.75 51.77 15.55
CA GLU A 53 -1.28 52.96 16.25
C GLU A 53 -0.37 53.39 17.41
N LEU A 54 0.14 52.41 18.20
CA LEU A 54 1.06 52.70 19.31
C LEU A 54 2.38 53.23 18.79
N LEU A 55 2.97 52.61 17.77
CA LEU A 55 4.22 53.05 17.19
C LEU A 55 4.11 54.48 16.63
N ALA A 56 3.06 54.77 15.86
CA ALA A 56 2.81 56.09 15.31
C ALA A 56 2.61 57.15 16.41
N ALA A 57 1.90 56.79 17.49
CA ALA A 57 1.64 57.72 18.58
C ALA A 57 2.84 58.03 19.50
N VAL A 58 3.88 57.15 19.47
CA VAL A 58 5.06 57.31 20.33
C VAL A 58 6.34 57.67 19.55
N GLU A 59 6.31 57.75 18.22
CA GLU A 59 7.46 57.95 17.33
C GLU A 59 8.31 59.16 17.67
N GLU A 60 7.70 60.24 18.17
CA GLU A 60 8.42 61.44 18.61
C GLU A 60 9.13 61.29 19.98
N LYS A 61 8.80 60.25 20.77
CA LYS A 61 9.22 60.11 22.17
C LYS A 61 9.99 58.82 22.47
N LEU A 62 9.80 57.78 21.68
CA LEU A 62 10.42 56.47 21.82
C LEU A 62 10.93 55.98 20.47
N THR A 63 12.08 55.35 20.47
CA THR A 63 12.50 54.57 19.33
C THR A 63 11.69 53.30 19.22
N LEU A 64 11.62 52.72 18.02
CA LEU A 64 10.95 51.46 17.76
C LEU A 64 11.37 50.35 18.75
N THR A 65 12.68 50.24 18.98
CA THR A 65 13.27 49.25 19.88
C THR A 65 12.87 49.49 21.34
N GLU A 66 12.80 50.74 21.80
CA GLU A 66 12.37 51.08 23.14
C GLU A 66 10.88 50.81 23.34
N CYS A 67 10.06 51.10 22.34
CA CYS A 67 8.63 50.79 22.39
C CYS A 67 8.37 49.29 22.54
N PHE A 68 8.96 48.46 21.68
CA PHE A 68 8.83 47.01 21.79
C PHE A 68 9.38 46.45 23.09
N TYR A 69 10.50 46.97 23.57
CA TYR A 69 11.06 46.53 24.85
C TYR A 69 10.11 46.84 26.00
N LEU A 70 9.51 48.03 26.04
CA LEU A 70 8.55 48.43 27.08
C LEU A 70 7.27 47.62 27.00
N LEU A 71 6.72 47.37 25.79
CA LEU A 71 5.53 46.54 25.63
C LEU A 71 5.79 45.11 26.14
N GLU A 72 6.92 44.52 25.77
CA GLU A 72 7.28 43.18 26.24
C GLU A 72 7.47 43.13 27.78
N GLN A 73 8.12 44.13 28.37
CA GLN A 73 8.26 44.23 29.82
C GLN A 73 6.90 44.37 30.56
N LEU A 74 5.98 45.16 30.03
CA LEU A 74 4.66 45.32 30.57
C LEU A 74 3.79 44.06 30.44
N LYS A 75 3.95 43.36 29.30
CA LYS A 75 3.30 42.08 29.03
C LYS A 75 3.81 40.97 29.99
N GLN A 76 5.11 40.83 30.16
CA GLN A 76 5.73 39.85 31.07
C GLN A 76 5.33 40.07 32.52
N ARG A 77 5.15 41.33 32.93
CA ARG A 77 4.67 41.69 34.27
C ARG A 77 3.15 41.57 34.41
N GLY A 78 2.45 41.17 33.36
CA GLY A 78 1.00 41.00 33.35
C GLY A 78 0.19 42.28 33.49
N VAL A 79 0.78 43.45 33.20
CA VAL A 79 0.14 44.78 33.25
C VAL A 79 -0.75 45.02 32.06
N ILE A 80 -0.25 44.69 30.89
CA ILE A 80 -1.01 44.75 29.63
C ILE A 80 -1.32 43.35 29.11
N GLY A 81 -2.42 43.25 28.42
CA GLY A 81 -2.73 42.14 27.58
C GLY A 81 -2.46 42.51 26.11
N CYS A 82 -2.29 41.54 25.25
CA CYS A 82 -2.40 41.73 23.82
C CYS A 82 -3.40 40.71 23.27
N THR A 83 -4.25 41.17 22.39
CA THR A 83 -5.02 40.33 21.51
C THR A 83 -4.18 40.16 20.26
N PRO A 84 -3.83 38.94 19.85
CA PRO A 84 -3.19 38.74 18.55
C PRO A 84 -4.09 39.39 17.48
N ALA A 85 -3.49 39.87 16.40
CA ALA A 85 -4.26 40.12 15.18
C ALA A 85 -4.95 38.80 14.81
N ALA A 86 -6.12 38.91 14.21
CA ALA A 86 -6.80 37.73 13.66
C ALA A 86 -5.76 36.88 12.91
N ARG A 87 -5.55 35.67 13.39
CA ARG A 87 -4.53 34.77 12.79
C ARG A 87 -4.97 34.30 11.44
N HIS A 88 -6.30 34.05 11.31
CA HIS A 88 -6.91 33.46 10.15
C HIS A 88 -8.25 34.10 9.82
N HIS A 89 -8.65 34.00 8.56
CA HIS A 89 -9.98 34.34 8.10
C HIS A 89 -10.68 33.05 7.68
N PHE A 90 -11.56 32.52 8.55
CA PHE A 90 -12.31 31.30 8.30
C PHE A 90 -13.67 31.60 7.68
N LEU A 91 -13.99 30.89 6.59
CA LEU A 91 -15.33 30.84 6.01
C LEU A 91 -15.93 29.46 6.26
N LEU A 92 -16.86 29.34 7.20
CA LEU A 92 -17.49 28.07 7.54
C LEU A 92 -18.70 27.80 6.64
N ILE A 93 -18.73 26.63 6.06
CA ILE A 93 -19.82 26.08 5.25
C ILE A 93 -20.13 24.67 5.72
N HIS A 94 -21.31 24.15 5.41
CA HIS A 94 -21.72 22.82 5.88
C HIS A 94 -22.65 22.09 4.91
N THR A 95 -22.80 20.77 5.08
CA THR A 95 -23.82 19.94 4.44
C THR A 95 -25.14 20.00 5.23
N GLU A 96 -26.22 19.46 4.67
CA GLU A 96 -27.53 19.44 5.32
C GLU A 96 -27.55 18.69 6.66
N GLU A 97 -26.73 17.64 6.78
CA GLU A 97 -26.68 16.78 7.96
C GLU A 97 -25.99 17.45 9.16
N VAL A 98 -25.14 18.45 8.94
CA VAL A 98 -24.50 19.24 9.98
C VAL A 98 -25.41 20.42 10.34
N THR A 99 -25.75 20.56 11.60
CA THR A 99 -26.69 21.62 12.01
C THR A 99 -26.06 23.01 12.02
N ALA A 100 -26.80 24.02 11.54
CA ALA A 100 -26.34 25.41 11.58
C ALA A 100 -25.93 25.85 12.99
N ALA A 101 -26.63 25.37 14.03
CA ALA A 101 -26.31 25.69 15.43
C ALA A 101 -24.95 25.15 15.89
N GLU A 102 -24.46 24.03 15.34
CA GLU A 102 -23.12 23.52 15.61
C GLU A 102 -22.06 24.39 14.96
N VAL A 103 -22.30 24.77 13.70
CA VAL A 103 -21.38 25.65 12.95
C VAL A 103 -21.32 27.04 13.60
N GLU A 104 -22.43 27.60 14.05
CA GLU A 104 -22.47 28.88 14.79
C GLU A 104 -21.72 28.83 16.12
N ARG A 105 -21.81 27.72 16.86
CA ARG A 105 -21.02 27.52 18.08
C ARG A 105 -19.52 27.40 17.80
N LEU A 106 -19.14 26.70 16.74
CA LEU A 106 -17.75 26.62 16.30
C LEU A 106 -17.24 28.00 15.88
N ALA A 107 -18.05 28.74 15.10
CA ALA A 107 -17.72 30.11 14.73
C ALA A 107 -17.49 31.01 15.94
N ALA A 108 -18.33 30.91 16.97
CA ALA A 108 -18.17 31.68 18.22
C ALA A 108 -16.84 31.37 18.92
N LEU A 109 -16.41 30.10 18.96
CA LEU A 109 -15.12 29.69 19.53
C LEU A 109 -13.91 30.18 18.73
N LEU A 110 -14.00 30.13 17.40
CA LEU A 110 -12.95 30.64 16.51
C LEU A 110 -12.86 32.19 16.59
N SER A 111 -13.99 32.87 16.67
CA SER A 111 -14.05 34.36 16.72
C SER A 111 -13.39 34.99 17.95
N GLU A 112 -12.93 34.18 18.91
CA GLU A 112 -12.11 34.67 20.04
C GLU A 112 -10.73 35.17 19.59
N GLU A 113 -10.18 34.59 18.49
CA GLU A 113 -8.85 34.89 18.01
C GLU A 113 -8.77 35.13 16.49
N ASP A 114 -9.83 34.85 15.73
CA ASP A 114 -9.83 34.83 14.27
C ASP A 114 -11.02 35.61 13.71
N GLU A 115 -10.96 36.01 12.44
CA GLU A 115 -12.14 36.50 11.70
C GLU A 115 -12.91 35.31 11.14
N VAL A 116 -14.22 35.25 11.42
CA VAL A 116 -15.04 34.10 11.04
C VAL A 116 -16.34 34.55 10.39
N GLU A 117 -16.62 33.98 9.23
CA GLU A 117 -17.89 34.14 8.51
C GLU A 117 -18.59 32.78 8.39
N VAL A 118 -19.90 32.75 8.50
CA VAL A 118 -20.73 31.56 8.27
C VAL A 118 -21.59 31.78 7.04
N ALA A 119 -21.30 31.05 5.96
CA ALA A 119 -22.01 31.20 4.68
C ALA A 119 -23.17 30.18 4.48
N GLY A 120 -23.39 29.28 5.43
CA GLY A 120 -24.46 28.30 5.39
C GLY A 120 -24.12 27.05 4.56
N GLN A 121 -25.10 26.56 3.76
CA GLN A 121 -24.89 25.36 2.95
C GLN A 121 -23.91 25.59 1.80
N TRP A 122 -23.01 24.63 1.60
CA TRP A 122 -21.90 24.74 0.64
C TRP A 122 -22.36 24.94 -0.82
N GLU A 123 -23.54 24.43 -1.19
CA GLU A 123 -24.11 24.56 -2.54
C GLU A 123 -24.48 26.02 -2.89
N ALA A 124 -24.65 26.84 -1.88
CA ALA A 124 -24.98 28.26 -2.05
C ALA A 124 -23.75 29.15 -2.27
N LEU A 125 -22.53 28.63 -1.96
CA LEU A 125 -21.29 29.39 -2.07
C LEU A 125 -20.97 29.71 -3.54
N ARG A 126 -20.66 30.99 -3.83
CA ARG A 126 -20.36 31.46 -5.19
C ARG A 126 -18.99 32.13 -5.29
N GLU A 127 -18.62 32.86 -4.28
CA GLU A 127 -17.38 33.64 -4.22
C GLU A 127 -16.72 33.46 -2.85
N VAL A 128 -15.41 33.47 -2.85
CA VAL A 128 -14.56 33.38 -1.63
C VAL A 128 -13.50 34.46 -1.74
N ALA A 129 -13.34 35.26 -0.70
CA ALA A 129 -12.27 36.25 -0.63
C ALA A 129 -10.89 35.52 -0.65
N PRO A 130 -9.85 36.10 -1.29
CA PRO A 130 -8.56 35.42 -1.45
C PRO A 130 -7.88 34.99 -0.15
N ASP A 131 -8.11 35.74 0.93
CA ASP A 131 -7.50 35.48 2.24
C ASP A 131 -8.33 34.50 3.10
N ASN A 132 -9.52 34.09 2.65
CA ASN A 132 -10.37 33.18 3.40
C ASN A 132 -9.96 31.73 3.22
N LEU A 133 -9.84 31.01 4.32
CA LEU A 133 -9.74 29.56 4.37
C LEU A 133 -11.14 28.95 4.55
N VAL A 134 -11.64 28.28 3.55
CA VAL A 134 -12.96 27.64 3.59
C VAL A 134 -12.89 26.37 4.42
N VAL A 135 -13.73 26.24 5.44
CA VAL A 135 -13.88 25.01 6.22
C VAL A 135 -15.21 24.36 5.87
N LEU A 136 -15.16 23.20 5.20
CA LEU A 136 -16.34 22.41 4.88
C LEU A 136 -16.64 21.42 5.99
N CYS A 137 -17.67 21.71 6.79
CA CYS A 137 -18.16 20.83 7.84
C CYS A 137 -19.04 19.71 7.25
N VAL A 138 -18.64 18.47 7.47
CA VAL A 138 -19.33 17.25 6.98
C VAL A 138 -19.56 16.28 8.13
N PRO A 139 -20.52 15.36 8.03
CA PRO A 139 -20.71 14.34 9.07
C PRO A 139 -19.56 13.30 9.11
N HIS A 140 -18.89 13.06 7.98
CA HIS A 140 -17.79 12.10 7.85
C HIS A 140 -17.01 12.28 6.54
N TYR A 141 -15.77 11.76 6.47
CA TYR A 141 -14.88 11.93 5.31
C TYR A 141 -15.23 11.08 4.06
N HIS A 142 -16.23 10.22 4.15
CA HIS A 142 -16.81 9.54 2.97
C HIS A 142 -17.93 10.33 2.30
N HIS A 143 -18.26 11.52 2.81
CA HIS A 143 -19.39 12.31 2.31
C HIS A 143 -19.13 12.81 0.87
N PRO A 144 -20.07 12.61 -0.08
CA PRO A 144 -19.87 12.95 -1.50
C PRO A 144 -19.65 14.45 -1.75
N ALA A 145 -20.13 15.33 -0.85
CA ALA A 145 -19.88 16.76 -0.92
C ALA A 145 -18.39 17.10 -0.97
N LEU A 146 -17.53 16.32 -0.33
CA LEU A 146 -16.07 16.57 -0.31
C LEU A 146 -15.48 16.48 -1.71
N THR A 147 -15.81 15.43 -2.46
CA THR A 147 -15.37 15.29 -3.86
C THR A 147 -15.98 16.35 -4.77
N ALA A 148 -17.27 16.68 -4.58
CA ALA A 148 -17.95 17.71 -5.37
C ALA A 148 -17.36 19.09 -5.10
N PHE A 149 -17.16 19.46 -3.83
CA PHE A 149 -16.58 20.73 -3.41
C PHE A 149 -15.12 20.86 -3.86
N ASN A 150 -14.31 19.78 -3.75
CA ASN A 150 -12.93 19.76 -4.21
C ASN A 150 -12.79 20.21 -5.67
N ARG A 151 -13.68 19.76 -6.57
CA ARG A 151 -13.67 20.15 -7.98
C ARG A 151 -13.93 21.64 -8.16
N ILE A 152 -14.89 22.18 -7.42
CA ILE A 152 -15.23 23.61 -7.46
C ILE A 152 -14.09 24.43 -6.88
N ALA A 153 -13.61 24.10 -5.68
CA ALA A 153 -12.55 24.81 -5.01
C ALA A 153 -11.24 24.82 -5.82
N HIS A 154 -10.89 23.68 -6.43
CA HIS A 154 -9.72 23.60 -7.31
C HIS A 154 -9.88 24.50 -8.57
N ALA A 155 -11.05 24.47 -9.23
CA ALA A 155 -11.32 25.29 -10.42
C ALA A 155 -11.32 26.80 -10.11
N GLN A 156 -11.68 27.19 -8.89
CA GLN A 156 -11.74 28.58 -8.43
C GLN A 156 -10.49 29.01 -7.66
N HIS A 157 -9.50 28.12 -7.49
CA HIS A 157 -8.29 28.34 -6.69
C HIS A 157 -8.57 28.73 -5.23
N TRP A 158 -9.65 28.20 -4.63
CA TRP A 158 -9.96 28.43 -3.22
C TRP A 158 -9.09 27.56 -2.32
N HIS A 159 -8.66 28.14 -1.19
CA HIS A 159 -8.03 27.38 -0.12
C HIS A 159 -9.10 26.81 0.79
N TRP A 160 -9.03 25.53 1.09
CA TRP A 160 -10.06 24.90 1.89
C TRP A 160 -9.54 23.70 2.70
N MET A 161 -10.30 23.33 3.74
CA MET A 161 -10.08 22.08 4.48
C MET A 161 -11.42 21.48 4.93
N PRO A 162 -11.51 20.13 4.99
CA PRO A 162 -12.66 19.45 5.58
C PRO A 162 -12.56 19.37 7.11
N LEU A 163 -13.73 19.34 7.76
CA LEU A 163 -13.89 19.06 9.17
C LEU A 163 -15.04 18.06 9.36
N ALA A 164 -14.79 16.96 10.08
CA ALA A 164 -15.84 16.05 10.53
C ALA A 164 -15.73 15.78 12.03
N ILE A 165 -16.86 15.86 12.72
CA ILE A 165 -16.96 15.63 14.17
C ILE A 165 -17.89 14.44 14.38
N GLY A 166 -17.31 13.28 14.73
CA GLY A 166 -18.04 12.07 15.08
C GLY A 166 -18.22 11.91 16.58
N ASP A 167 -18.77 10.76 17.01
CA ASP A 167 -19.03 10.45 18.43
C ASP A 167 -17.73 10.46 19.27
N ASP A 168 -16.73 9.69 18.84
CA ASP A 168 -15.46 9.51 19.52
C ASP A 168 -14.26 9.92 18.64
N GLU A 169 -14.52 10.50 17.47
CA GLU A 169 -13.50 10.87 16.50
C GLU A 169 -13.70 12.30 16.01
N LEU A 170 -12.58 13.00 15.82
CA LEU A 170 -12.52 14.33 15.23
C LEU A 170 -11.49 14.29 14.09
N TRP A 171 -11.92 14.65 12.88
CA TRP A 171 -11.14 14.65 11.66
C TRP A 171 -10.98 16.08 11.14
N VAL A 172 -9.74 16.55 10.96
CA VAL A 172 -9.43 17.91 10.50
C VAL A 172 -8.40 17.85 9.37
N GLY A 173 -8.63 18.59 8.28
CA GLY A 173 -7.70 18.71 7.16
C GLY A 173 -7.69 17.49 6.22
N PRO A 174 -6.74 17.38 5.32
CA PRO A 174 -5.66 18.32 5.01
C PRO A 174 -6.16 19.70 4.57
N ARG A 175 -5.31 20.74 4.73
CA ARG A 175 -5.52 22.00 4.03
C ARG A 175 -5.14 21.83 2.57
N PHE A 176 -6.05 22.18 1.66
CA PHE A 176 -5.86 22.07 0.22
C PHE A 176 -5.61 23.43 -0.39
N GLU A 177 -4.54 23.53 -1.18
CA GLU A 177 -4.10 24.74 -1.89
C GLU A 177 -3.81 24.43 -3.37
N SER A 178 -3.80 25.45 -4.21
CA SER A 178 -3.43 25.29 -5.62
C SER A 178 -1.95 24.89 -5.77
N GLY A 179 -1.68 23.88 -6.59
CA GLY A 179 -0.32 23.39 -6.86
C GLY A 179 0.15 22.27 -5.93
N GLU A 180 -0.67 21.87 -4.96
CA GLU A 180 -0.42 20.76 -4.06
C GLU A 180 -1.43 19.62 -4.29
N GLY A 181 -1.38 18.56 -3.44
CA GLY A 181 -2.38 17.49 -3.48
C GLY A 181 -3.78 18.01 -3.16
N CYS A 182 -4.80 17.41 -3.76
CA CYS A 182 -6.19 17.78 -3.55
C CYS A 182 -6.97 16.67 -2.83
N PHE A 183 -8.25 16.91 -2.53
CA PHE A 183 -9.07 15.86 -1.87
C PHE A 183 -9.22 14.61 -2.73
N GLU A 184 -9.18 14.68 -4.07
CA GLU A 184 -9.17 13.49 -4.92
C GLU A 184 -7.95 12.60 -4.67
N CYS A 185 -6.76 13.19 -4.37
CA CYS A 185 -5.56 12.43 -3.99
C CYS A 185 -5.74 11.68 -2.67
N LEU A 186 -6.41 12.30 -1.68
CA LEU A 186 -6.77 11.67 -0.42
C LEU A 186 -7.87 10.63 -0.65
N GLY A 187 -8.95 11.02 -1.31
CA GLY A 187 -10.14 10.19 -1.56
C GLY A 187 -9.79 8.91 -2.29
N PHE A 188 -8.94 8.98 -3.31
CA PHE A 188 -8.47 7.81 -4.05
C PHE A 188 -7.91 6.73 -3.12
N ARG A 189 -7.02 7.07 -2.20
CA ARG A 189 -6.43 6.12 -1.24
C ARG A 189 -7.38 5.74 -0.13
N PHE A 190 -8.01 6.73 0.47
CA PHE A 190 -8.94 6.57 1.58
C PHE A 190 -10.11 5.65 1.26
N TYR A 191 -10.73 5.82 0.08
CA TYR A 191 -11.85 4.98 -0.37
C TYR A 191 -11.42 3.56 -0.68
N HIS A 192 -10.23 3.37 -1.26
CA HIS A 192 -9.68 2.05 -1.57
C HIS A 192 -9.12 1.32 -0.34
N GLN A 193 -8.73 2.05 0.71
CA GLN A 193 -8.34 1.47 2.00
C GLN A 193 -9.56 1.09 2.86
N SER A 194 -10.74 1.67 2.60
CA SER A 194 -11.97 1.40 3.34
C SER A 194 -13.20 1.23 2.43
N PRO A 195 -13.15 0.33 1.44
CA PRO A 195 -14.16 0.24 0.39
C PRO A 195 -15.56 -0.13 0.91
N VAL A 196 -15.67 -0.95 1.97
CA VAL A 196 -16.96 -1.31 2.57
C VAL A 196 -17.59 -0.11 3.25
N VAL A 197 -16.81 0.65 3.99
CA VAL A 197 -17.27 1.87 4.68
C VAL A 197 -17.69 2.91 3.65
N HIS A 198 -16.85 3.13 2.64
CA HIS A 198 -17.16 4.07 1.55
C HIS A 198 -18.47 3.73 0.85
N TYR A 199 -18.68 2.46 0.54
CA TYR A 199 -19.96 2.04 -0.02
C TYR A 199 -21.14 2.25 0.93
N ALA A 200 -21.04 1.85 2.17
CA ALA A 200 -22.11 2.04 3.13
C ALA A 200 -22.58 3.50 3.14
N TYR A 201 -21.62 4.44 3.01
CA TYR A 201 -21.92 5.87 2.93
C TYR A 201 -22.53 6.34 1.58
N LEU A 202 -22.25 5.63 0.48
CA LEU A 202 -22.83 5.94 -0.82
C LEU A 202 -24.29 5.45 -0.98
N GLN A 203 -24.73 4.51 -0.12
CA GLN A 203 -26.12 4.05 -0.13
C GLN A 203 -27.00 5.04 0.63
N SER A 204 -27.95 5.64 -0.06
CA SER A 204 -28.85 6.67 0.47
C SER A 204 -29.69 6.25 1.69
N ASP A 205 -29.78 4.94 1.97
CA ASP A 205 -30.54 4.39 3.10
C ASP A 205 -29.66 4.09 4.33
N CYS A 206 -28.35 4.31 4.24
CA CYS A 206 -27.45 4.09 5.36
C CYS A 206 -27.32 5.38 6.19
N HIS A 207 -28.25 5.58 7.11
CA HIS A 207 -28.15 6.65 8.11
C HIS A 207 -27.13 6.25 9.17
N LEU A 208 -25.87 6.61 8.94
CA LEU A 208 -24.89 6.61 10.02
C LEU A 208 -25.27 7.76 10.97
N SER A 209 -25.31 7.47 12.27
CA SER A 209 -25.90 8.32 13.29
C SER A 209 -25.49 9.80 13.14
N THR A 210 -26.47 10.69 13.08
CA THR A 210 -26.26 12.12 13.20
C THR A 210 -25.93 12.43 14.66
N HIS A 211 -24.64 12.49 14.96
CA HIS A 211 -24.18 12.88 16.29
C HIS A 211 -24.20 14.40 16.43
N ARG A 212 -24.58 14.88 17.61
CA ARG A 212 -24.42 16.29 17.96
C ARG A 212 -23.10 16.51 18.67
N ALA A 213 -22.26 17.35 18.08
CA ALA A 213 -20.97 17.69 18.65
C ALA A 213 -21.11 18.29 20.07
N SER A 214 -20.40 17.70 21.01
CA SER A 214 -20.29 18.25 22.36
C SER A 214 -19.44 19.53 22.37
N TRP A 215 -19.63 20.38 23.42
CA TRP A 215 -18.80 21.57 23.58
C TRP A 215 -17.30 21.29 23.56
N ARG A 216 -16.87 20.19 24.19
CA ARG A 216 -15.44 19.79 24.23
C ARG A 216 -14.91 19.44 22.84
N GLN A 217 -15.69 18.79 22.01
CA GLN A 217 -15.32 18.46 20.62
C GLN A 217 -15.23 19.72 19.77
N LEU A 218 -16.16 20.66 19.92
CA LEU A 218 -16.11 21.94 19.21
C LEU A 218 -14.90 22.78 19.62
N LEU A 219 -14.54 22.79 20.91
CA LEU A 219 -13.34 23.47 21.38
C LEU A 219 -12.08 22.84 20.78
N ALA A 220 -11.97 21.50 20.82
CA ALA A 220 -10.86 20.78 20.21
C ALA A 220 -10.81 21.00 18.68
N ALA A 221 -11.96 21.06 18.01
CA ALA A 221 -12.03 21.36 16.59
C ALA A 221 -11.51 22.77 16.28
N ALA A 222 -11.87 23.79 17.09
CA ALA A 222 -11.39 25.15 16.90
C ALA A 222 -9.86 25.25 17.06
N GLU A 223 -9.29 24.59 18.09
CA GLU A 223 -7.84 24.54 18.31
C GLU A 223 -7.12 23.86 17.14
N LEU A 224 -7.65 22.72 16.67
CA LEU A 224 -7.06 21.98 15.55
C LEU A 224 -7.18 22.71 14.21
N LEU A 225 -8.29 23.42 13.95
CA LEU A 225 -8.44 24.21 12.73
C LEU A 225 -7.36 25.30 12.64
N ARG A 226 -7.04 25.98 13.76
CA ARG A 226 -5.94 26.96 13.81
C ARG A 226 -4.59 26.30 13.54
N GLU A 227 -4.35 25.15 14.19
CA GLU A 227 -3.09 24.42 14.04
C GLU A 227 -2.90 23.93 12.60
N GLU A 228 -3.95 23.37 11.98
CA GLU A 228 -3.87 22.87 10.59
C GLU A 228 -3.86 24.03 9.57
N ALA A 229 -4.42 25.20 9.91
CA ALA A 229 -4.27 26.40 9.10
C ALA A 229 -2.82 26.91 9.07
N ASP A 230 -2.06 26.75 10.14
CA ASP A 230 -0.64 27.10 10.26
C ASP A 230 0.31 25.99 9.74
N ALA A 231 -0.19 24.78 9.50
CA ALA A 231 0.63 23.64 9.10
C ALA A 231 1.31 23.87 7.73
N LYS A 232 2.60 23.56 7.65
CA LYS A 232 3.38 23.67 6.39
C LYS A 232 3.20 22.47 5.47
N GLU A 233 2.81 21.34 6.04
CA GLU A 233 2.65 20.08 5.33
C GLU A 233 1.16 19.72 5.25
N GLN A 234 0.74 19.19 4.11
CA GLN A 234 -0.62 18.69 3.97
C GLN A 234 -0.80 17.42 4.79
N ARG A 235 -1.57 17.50 5.86
CA ARG A 235 -1.85 16.35 6.72
C ARG A 235 -3.31 16.30 7.16
N LEU A 236 -3.84 15.09 7.25
CA LEU A 236 -5.08 14.78 7.94
C LEU A 236 -4.76 14.55 9.42
N THR A 237 -5.40 15.27 10.30
CA THR A 237 -5.29 15.07 11.75
C THR A 237 -6.54 14.37 12.26
N LEU A 238 -6.33 13.23 12.90
CA LEU A 238 -7.37 12.42 13.53
C LEU A 238 -7.17 12.39 15.03
N VAL A 239 -8.20 12.77 15.77
CA VAL A 239 -8.25 12.64 17.23
C VAL A 239 -9.29 11.61 17.60
N LYS A 240 -8.86 10.55 18.28
CA LYS A 240 -9.70 9.46 18.78
C LYS A 240 -9.82 9.53 20.30
N ARG A 241 -11.01 9.30 20.80
CA ARG A 241 -11.27 9.21 22.23
C ARG A 241 -11.71 7.78 22.59
N THR A 242 -10.94 7.13 23.46
CA THR A 242 -11.26 5.81 23.97
C THR A 242 -11.34 5.91 25.51
N GLY A 243 -12.56 6.05 26.03
CA GLY A 243 -12.78 6.27 27.46
C GLY A 243 -12.20 7.61 27.94
N GLU A 244 -11.19 7.57 28.82
CA GLU A 244 -10.49 8.75 29.33
C GLU A 244 -9.25 9.14 28.53
N THR A 245 -8.80 8.29 27.60
CA THR A 245 -7.63 8.56 26.76
C THR A 245 -8.02 9.27 25.49
N THR A 246 -7.15 10.19 25.06
CA THR A 246 -7.26 10.89 23.77
C THR A 246 -5.98 10.61 23.01
N GLU A 247 -6.11 10.00 21.84
CA GLU A 247 -5.02 9.72 20.91
C GLU A 247 -5.11 10.68 19.74
N ARG A 248 -3.97 11.16 19.27
CA ARG A 248 -3.85 12.04 18.13
C ARG A 248 -2.91 11.44 17.11
N GLU A 249 -3.40 11.31 15.88
CA GLU A 249 -2.67 10.77 14.75
C GLU A 249 -2.56 11.83 13.64
N HIS A 250 -1.42 11.86 12.94
CA HIS A 250 -1.20 12.72 11.79
C HIS A 250 -0.89 11.85 10.58
N HIS A 251 -1.61 12.07 9.49
CA HIS A 251 -1.52 11.31 8.24
C HIS A 251 -1.13 12.27 7.11
N PHE A 252 0.09 12.17 6.61
CA PHE A 252 0.63 13.10 5.63
C PHE A 252 0.17 12.74 4.21
N LEU A 253 -0.49 13.70 3.54
CA LEU A 253 -0.95 13.52 2.18
C LEU A 253 0.20 13.65 1.20
N ARG A 254 0.26 12.71 0.25
CA ARG A 254 1.12 12.78 -0.93
C ARG A 254 0.25 12.94 -2.18
N PRO A 255 0.58 13.89 -3.08
CA PRO A 255 -0.13 14.00 -4.34
C PRO A 255 -0.10 12.69 -5.12
N TRP A 256 -1.23 12.32 -5.72
CA TRP A 256 -1.26 11.20 -6.65
C TRP A 256 -0.80 11.69 -8.02
N PRO A 257 0.29 11.12 -8.62
CA PRO A 257 0.89 11.64 -9.86
C PRO A 257 -0.07 11.71 -11.05
N HIS A 258 -1.10 10.87 -11.07
CA HIS A 258 -2.10 10.81 -12.12
C HIS A 258 -3.47 11.34 -11.68
N CYS A 259 -3.50 12.23 -10.67
CA CYS A 259 -4.74 12.82 -10.20
C CYS A 259 -5.39 13.69 -11.30
N PRO A 260 -6.63 13.36 -11.74
CA PRO A 260 -7.26 14.10 -12.83
C PRO A 260 -7.63 15.55 -12.47
N ILE A 261 -7.63 15.89 -11.17
CA ILE A 261 -8.00 17.22 -10.68
C ILE A 261 -6.77 18.13 -10.53
N CYS A 262 -5.77 17.74 -9.72
CA CYS A 262 -4.65 18.64 -9.41
C CYS A 262 -3.41 18.45 -10.29
N MET A 263 -3.26 17.27 -10.95
CA MET A 263 -2.10 16.98 -11.81
C MET A 263 -2.45 17.05 -13.31
N GLY A 264 -3.75 16.99 -13.66
CA GLY A 264 -4.21 16.91 -15.05
C GLY A 264 -3.77 15.61 -15.73
N GLU A 265 -4.00 15.53 -17.05
CA GLU A 265 -3.57 14.38 -17.85
C GLU A 265 -2.05 14.44 -18.04
N GLN A 266 -1.32 13.61 -17.29
CA GLN A 266 0.12 13.44 -17.47
C GLN A 266 0.35 12.29 -18.46
N PRO A 267 1.23 12.49 -19.48
CA PRO A 267 1.59 11.40 -20.36
C PRO A 267 2.35 10.34 -19.56
N VAL A 268 1.87 9.10 -19.63
CA VAL A 268 2.58 7.96 -19.06
C VAL A 268 3.61 7.47 -20.08
N GLU A 269 4.88 7.43 -19.68
CA GLU A 269 5.92 6.85 -20.52
C GLU A 269 5.66 5.34 -20.68
N GLU A 270 5.79 4.86 -21.90
CA GLU A 270 5.51 3.45 -22.21
C GLU A 270 6.58 2.47 -21.67
N GLY A 271 7.58 2.95 -20.96
CA GLY A 271 8.58 2.09 -20.29
C GLY A 271 9.50 1.25 -21.18
N VAL A 272 9.48 1.43 -22.49
CA VAL A 272 10.28 0.69 -23.45
C VAL A 272 11.19 1.59 -24.28
N PRO A 273 12.42 1.17 -24.58
CA PRO A 273 13.11 -0.07 -24.15
C PRO A 273 13.49 -0.07 -22.68
N VAL A 274 13.41 -1.21 -22.02
CA VAL A 274 13.88 -1.37 -20.64
C VAL A 274 15.41 -1.43 -20.66
N ARG A 275 16.04 -0.43 -20.06
CA ARG A 275 17.51 -0.33 -19.96
C ARG A 275 17.97 -0.81 -18.60
N LEU A 276 18.86 -1.80 -18.59
CA LEU A 276 19.44 -2.39 -17.39
C LEU A 276 20.87 -1.87 -17.18
N GLN A 277 21.30 -1.88 -15.92
CA GLN A 277 22.62 -1.42 -15.50
C GLN A 277 23.29 -2.45 -14.59
N SER A 278 24.61 -2.46 -14.54
CA SER A 278 25.35 -3.22 -13.53
C SER A 278 24.89 -2.79 -12.14
N ARG A 279 24.51 -3.77 -11.31
CA ARG A 279 24.08 -3.59 -9.93
C ARG A 279 24.77 -4.61 -9.04
N PRO A 280 25.87 -4.19 -8.40
CA PRO A 280 26.59 -5.04 -7.46
C PRO A 280 25.65 -5.45 -6.32
N LYS A 281 25.71 -6.74 -5.95
CA LYS A 281 24.97 -7.29 -4.81
C LYS A 281 25.72 -6.98 -3.52
N ILE A 282 24.99 -6.69 -2.43
CA ILE A 282 25.57 -6.57 -1.08
C ILE A 282 25.83 -7.95 -0.43
N GLY A 283 25.45 -9.01 -1.11
CA GLY A 283 25.42 -10.37 -0.63
C GLY A 283 24.05 -10.99 -0.88
N TYR A 284 23.84 -12.19 -0.34
CA TYR A 284 22.53 -12.81 -0.35
C TYR A 284 21.98 -12.92 1.08
N THR A 285 20.67 -12.81 1.19
CA THR A 285 19.91 -13.06 2.42
C THR A 285 18.91 -14.18 2.15
N ASP A 286 18.13 -14.58 3.15
CA ASP A 286 16.96 -15.43 2.95
C ASP A 286 15.89 -14.81 2.04
N GLY A 287 15.94 -13.50 1.79
CA GLY A 287 15.16 -12.81 0.78
C GLY A 287 15.70 -12.89 -0.65
N GLY A 288 16.85 -13.51 -0.87
CA GLY A 288 17.57 -13.59 -2.14
C GLY A 288 18.64 -12.51 -2.30
N ASP A 289 19.06 -12.26 -3.52
CA ASP A 289 20.06 -11.24 -3.87
C ASP A 289 19.48 -9.84 -3.73
N ARG A 290 20.24 -8.93 -3.08
CA ARG A 290 19.80 -7.54 -2.83
C ARG A 290 20.91 -6.54 -3.07
N THR A 291 20.50 -5.32 -3.45
CA THR A 291 21.38 -4.13 -3.59
C THR A 291 21.34 -3.25 -2.35
N GLU A 292 20.35 -3.44 -1.46
CA GLU A 292 20.19 -2.74 -0.18
C GLU A 292 19.82 -3.71 0.93
N GLU A 293 20.25 -3.41 2.16
CA GLU A 293 19.81 -4.12 3.35
C GLU A 293 18.31 -3.90 3.61
N ALA A 294 17.61 -4.93 4.10
CA ALA A 294 16.18 -4.86 4.40
C ALA A 294 15.83 -3.65 5.29
N GLN A 295 16.65 -3.37 6.30
CA GLN A 295 16.47 -2.22 7.19
C GLN A 295 16.61 -0.87 6.46
N ALA A 296 17.45 -0.78 5.43
CA ALA A 296 17.58 0.43 4.62
C ALA A 296 16.33 0.64 3.74
N THR A 297 15.85 -0.43 3.12
CA THR A 297 14.59 -0.43 2.36
C THR A 297 13.42 0.03 3.22
N ILE A 298 13.26 -0.52 4.45
CA ILE A 298 12.18 -0.12 5.36
C ILE A 298 12.31 1.35 5.73
N ARG A 299 13.48 1.83 6.18
CA ARG A 299 13.67 3.25 6.53
C ARG A 299 13.28 4.21 5.41
N ARG A 300 13.52 3.82 4.16
CA ARG A 300 13.16 4.62 2.98
C ARG A 300 11.66 4.62 2.68
N LEU A 301 10.95 3.56 3.08
CA LEU A 301 9.56 3.32 2.66
C LEU A 301 8.55 3.38 3.81
N ILE A 302 8.97 3.41 5.07
CA ILE A 302 8.04 3.32 6.22
C ILE A 302 7.05 4.49 6.24
N ASP A 303 7.46 5.68 5.81
CA ASP A 303 6.58 6.84 5.68
C ASP A 303 5.50 6.68 4.59
N ARG A 304 5.57 5.60 3.80
CA ARG A 304 4.58 5.21 2.77
C ARG A 304 3.61 4.14 3.27
N VAL A 305 3.63 3.87 4.56
CA VAL A 305 2.69 2.97 5.23
C VAL A 305 1.76 3.81 6.07
N ASP A 306 0.53 4.00 5.59
CA ASP A 306 -0.47 4.80 6.26
C ASP A 306 -1.89 4.33 5.87
N PRO A 307 -2.81 4.12 6.84
CA PRO A 307 -4.12 3.54 6.58
C PRO A 307 -5.08 4.48 5.84
N PHE A 308 -4.74 5.74 5.62
CA PHE A 308 -5.63 6.73 5.00
C PHE A 308 -5.01 7.42 3.77
N THR A 309 -3.69 7.65 3.80
CA THR A 309 -3.03 8.52 2.83
C THR A 309 -2.02 7.80 1.93
N SER A 310 -1.82 6.48 2.11
CA SER A 310 -0.84 5.70 1.37
C SER A 310 -1.42 4.46 0.68
N GLU A 311 -0.66 3.88 -0.23
CA GLU A 311 -0.99 2.67 -0.97
C GLU A 311 -0.96 1.42 -0.08
N VAL A 312 -0.08 1.42 0.94
CA VAL A 312 0.03 0.37 1.95
C VAL A 312 -0.52 0.88 3.27
N GLY A 313 -1.55 0.22 3.79
CA GLY A 313 -2.27 0.69 4.95
C GLY A 313 -1.60 0.37 6.28
N ARG A 314 -1.13 -0.85 6.46
CA ARG A 314 -0.55 -1.31 7.73
C ARG A 314 0.45 -2.43 7.51
N LEU A 315 1.42 -2.51 8.41
CA LEU A 315 2.29 -3.67 8.62
C LEU A 315 2.00 -4.22 10.02
N THR A 316 1.66 -5.51 10.10
CA THR A 316 1.33 -6.15 11.38
C THR A 316 2.20 -7.40 11.55
N PRO A 317 3.15 -7.40 12.48
CA PRO A 317 3.89 -8.61 12.84
C PRO A 317 2.93 -9.69 13.35
N MET A 318 3.02 -10.89 12.77
CA MET A 318 2.17 -12.02 13.12
C MET A 318 2.93 -13.11 13.86
N VAL A 319 4.20 -13.25 13.54
CA VAL A 319 5.09 -14.25 14.12
C VAL A 319 6.48 -13.62 14.27
N THR A 320 7.02 -13.62 15.48
CA THR A 320 8.38 -13.17 15.75
C THR A 320 9.40 -14.33 15.53
N PRO A 321 10.71 -14.06 15.39
CA PRO A 321 11.71 -15.11 15.24
C PRO A 321 11.76 -16.07 16.44
N GLU A 322 11.39 -15.62 17.64
CA GLU A 322 11.33 -16.45 18.83
C GLU A 322 10.12 -17.39 18.80
N GLU A 323 8.98 -16.94 18.30
CA GLU A 323 7.77 -17.76 18.13
C GLU A 323 7.80 -18.59 16.85
N GLY A 324 8.42 -18.06 15.79
CA GLY A 324 8.36 -18.53 14.42
C GLY A 324 9.51 -19.40 13.97
N TYR A 325 10.05 -20.25 14.83
CA TYR A 325 10.96 -21.31 14.33
C TYR A 325 12.23 -20.77 13.67
N GLY A 326 12.60 -19.51 13.89
CA GLY A 326 13.74 -18.83 13.29
C GLY A 326 13.35 -17.98 12.08
N TYR A 327 12.07 -17.91 11.73
CA TYR A 327 11.52 -17.00 10.71
C TYR A 327 10.45 -16.09 11.31
N SER A 328 10.34 -14.89 10.78
CA SER A 328 9.28 -13.93 11.08
C SER A 328 8.26 -13.92 9.97
N MET A 329 7.01 -13.58 10.31
CA MET A 329 5.96 -13.27 9.36
C MET A 329 5.32 -11.92 9.69
N VAL A 330 5.17 -11.07 8.68
CA VAL A 330 4.48 -9.79 8.76
C VAL A 330 3.36 -9.77 7.72
N VAL A 331 2.18 -9.37 8.15
CA VAL A 331 1.04 -9.14 7.25
C VAL A 331 0.94 -7.66 6.95
N SER A 332 0.76 -7.33 5.68
CA SER A 332 0.48 -5.98 5.21
C SER A 332 -0.89 -5.89 4.56
N GLN A 333 -1.49 -4.70 4.64
CA GLN A 333 -2.75 -4.37 3.96
C GLN A 333 -2.47 -3.33 2.89
N TRP A 334 -3.12 -3.44 1.75
CA TRP A 334 -2.92 -2.54 0.62
C TRP A 334 -4.22 -2.18 -0.08
N ALA A 335 -4.24 -0.99 -0.71
CA ALA A 335 -5.38 -0.45 -1.43
C ALA A 335 -5.69 -1.29 -2.68
N THR A 336 -6.95 -1.70 -2.86
CA THR A 336 -7.38 -2.48 -4.01
C THR A 336 -8.57 -1.85 -4.71
N LEU A 337 -8.49 -1.74 -6.03
CA LEU A 337 -9.60 -1.32 -6.89
C LEU A 337 -10.66 -2.42 -7.10
N ARG A 338 -10.34 -3.65 -6.73
CA ARG A 338 -11.11 -4.85 -7.08
C ARG A 338 -12.50 -4.93 -6.46
N ASN A 339 -12.75 -4.28 -5.36
CA ASN A 339 -13.81 -4.71 -4.46
C ASN A 339 -15.08 -3.86 -4.47
N ALA A 340 -15.01 -2.60 -4.90
CA ALA A 340 -16.21 -1.78 -4.93
C ALA A 340 -17.28 -2.37 -5.87
N ASP A 341 -16.95 -2.69 -7.10
CA ASP A 341 -17.91 -3.20 -8.09
C ASP A 341 -18.36 -4.64 -7.83
N ARG A 342 -17.49 -5.51 -7.27
CA ARG A 342 -17.86 -6.89 -6.93
C ARG A 342 -18.72 -7.01 -5.70
N LEU A 343 -18.54 -6.12 -4.74
CA LEU A 343 -19.42 -6.03 -3.57
C LEU A 343 -20.87 -5.76 -3.98
N TRP A 344 -21.08 -5.08 -5.14
CA TRP A 344 -22.39 -4.59 -5.59
C TRP A 344 -23.14 -5.54 -6.50
N ASN A 345 -22.43 -6.31 -7.30
CA ASN A 345 -23.06 -7.18 -8.29
C ASN A 345 -23.52 -8.52 -7.71
N GLY A 346 -23.75 -8.60 -6.39
CA GLY A 346 -24.29 -9.79 -5.72
C GLY A 346 -23.29 -10.95 -5.59
N ALA A 347 -22.02 -10.73 -5.92
CA ALA A 347 -20.97 -11.74 -5.83
C ALA A 347 -20.44 -11.95 -4.39
N VAL A 348 -20.94 -11.19 -3.42
CA VAL A 348 -20.55 -11.32 -2.01
C VAL A 348 -21.53 -12.24 -1.29
N ASP A 349 -21.06 -13.40 -0.88
CA ASP A 349 -21.80 -14.29 0.00
C ASP A 349 -21.77 -13.76 1.44
N TRP A 350 -22.76 -12.97 1.81
CA TRP A 350 -22.94 -12.41 3.14
C TRP A 350 -23.02 -13.48 4.26
N LYS A 351 -23.29 -14.74 3.91
CA LYS A 351 -23.36 -15.86 4.86
C LYS A 351 -21.97 -16.32 5.30
N LYS A 352 -20.93 -16.07 4.54
CA LYS A 352 -19.55 -16.42 4.90
C LYS A 352 -18.88 -15.43 5.88
N GLY A 353 -19.56 -14.35 6.26
CA GLY A 353 -19.24 -13.52 7.43
C GLY A 353 -17.93 -12.73 7.41
N ARG A 354 -17.14 -12.78 6.35
CA ARG A 354 -15.91 -11.98 6.19
C ARG A 354 -15.77 -11.48 4.77
N ILE A 355 -16.00 -10.19 4.60
CA ILE A 355 -15.63 -9.49 3.37
C ILE A 355 -14.19 -9.03 3.58
N GLN A 356 -13.26 -9.65 2.86
CA GLN A 356 -11.90 -9.15 2.79
C GLN A 356 -11.91 -7.93 1.87
N SER A 357 -12.10 -6.77 2.44
CA SER A 357 -12.23 -5.50 1.72
C SER A 357 -10.91 -4.92 1.25
N LEU A 358 -9.80 -5.37 1.85
CA LEU A 358 -8.45 -4.96 1.53
C LEU A 358 -7.67 -6.12 0.92
N GLY A 359 -6.72 -5.81 0.05
CA GLY A 359 -5.67 -6.75 -0.31
C GLY A 359 -4.79 -7.04 0.91
N VAL A 360 -4.41 -8.29 1.07
CA VAL A 360 -3.53 -8.74 2.15
C VAL A 360 -2.35 -9.46 1.53
N SER A 361 -1.15 -9.10 1.96
CA SER A 361 0.10 -9.77 1.62
C SER A 361 0.82 -10.23 2.88
N ALA A 362 1.66 -11.25 2.77
CA ALA A 362 2.35 -11.84 3.92
C ALA A 362 3.85 -11.98 3.64
N GLY A 363 4.62 -11.06 4.15
CA GLY A 363 6.08 -11.11 4.09
C GLY A 363 6.69 -12.10 5.09
N LYS A 364 7.78 -12.70 4.70
CA LYS A 364 8.53 -13.70 5.45
C LYS A 364 10.02 -13.39 5.46
N GLY A 365 10.73 -13.86 6.50
CA GLY A 365 12.19 -13.72 6.59
C GLY A 365 12.77 -14.18 7.92
N GLN A 366 14.06 -14.42 7.97
CA GLN A 366 14.78 -14.81 9.19
C GLN A 366 14.86 -13.69 10.24
N SER A 367 14.59 -12.46 9.85
CA SER A 367 14.49 -11.31 10.74
C SER A 367 13.17 -10.58 10.53
N LEU A 368 12.73 -9.84 11.55
CA LEU A 368 11.54 -9.00 11.44
C LEU A 368 11.70 -7.99 10.30
N ALA A 369 12.85 -7.34 10.18
CA ALA A 369 13.12 -6.39 9.10
C ALA A 369 13.01 -7.02 7.71
N GLN A 370 13.49 -8.26 7.51
CA GLN A 370 13.34 -8.96 6.24
C GLN A 370 11.85 -9.27 5.96
N ALA A 371 11.10 -9.71 6.98
CA ALA A 371 9.68 -9.98 6.84
C ALA A 371 8.86 -8.72 6.55
N GLU A 372 9.18 -7.58 7.18
CA GLU A 372 8.56 -6.28 6.90
C GLU A 372 8.87 -5.80 5.48
N ALA A 373 10.15 -5.86 5.06
CA ALA A 373 10.54 -5.50 3.70
C ALA A 373 9.86 -6.38 2.64
N SER A 374 9.73 -7.69 2.92
CA SER A 374 9.02 -8.65 2.06
C SER A 374 7.53 -8.32 1.97
N ALA A 375 6.85 -8.05 3.10
CA ALA A 375 5.43 -7.71 3.14
C ALA A 375 5.15 -6.40 2.40
N LEU A 376 5.99 -5.39 2.61
CA LEU A 376 5.90 -4.10 1.95
C LEU A 376 6.13 -4.23 0.44
N GLY A 377 7.16 -4.99 0.05
CA GLY A 377 7.46 -5.28 -1.35
C GLY A 377 6.29 -5.96 -2.05
N GLU A 378 5.70 -7.00 -1.47
CA GLU A 378 4.55 -7.71 -2.03
C GLU A 378 3.30 -6.81 -2.11
N SER A 379 3.04 -5.97 -1.11
CA SER A 379 1.92 -5.02 -1.18
C SER A 379 2.08 -4.01 -2.31
N ILE A 380 3.28 -3.46 -2.49
CA ILE A 380 3.59 -2.54 -3.59
C ILE A 380 3.49 -3.26 -4.95
N GLU A 381 3.94 -4.50 -5.03
CA GLU A 381 3.80 -5.36 -6.21
C GLU A 381 2.34 -5.53 -6.61
N ARG A 382 1.49 -5.92 -5.66
CA ARG A 382 0.04 -6.12 -5.87
C ARG A 382 -0.68 -4.82 -6.24
N TYR A 383 -0.35 -3.71 -5.58
CA TYR A 383 -0.86 -2.39 -5.91
C TYR A 383 -0.47 -1.98 -7.33
N SER A 384 0.83 -2.08 -7.66
CA SER A 384 1.36 -1.65 -8.95
C SER A 384 0.84 -2.47 -10.14
N SER A 385 0.41 -3.71 -9.89
CA SER A 385 -0.15 -4.61 -10.90
C SER A 385 -1.61 -4.33 -11.24
N GLN A 386 -2.26 -3.36 -10.59
CA GLN A 386 -3.64 -2.99 -10.91
C GLN A 386 -3.70 -2.05 -12.11
N TYR A 387 -4.74 -2.19 -12.93
CA TYR A 387 -5.05 -1.24 -14.00
C TYR A 387 -5.81 -0.05 -13.44
N PHE A 388 -5.28 1.15 -13.62
CA PHE A 388 -5.86 2.40 -13.10
C PHE A 388 -6.57 3.22 -14.17
N GLY A 389 -6.45 2.84 -15.46
CA GLY A 389 -7.11 3.49 -16.56
C GLY A 389 -6.28 4.57 -17.29
N TYR A 390 -5.10 4.88 -16.79
CA TYR A 390 -4.18 5.81 -17.44
C TYR A 390 -3.00 5.12 -18.17
N GLU A 391 -2.87 3.80 -18.03
CA GLU A 391 -1.85 3.02 -18.69
C GLU A 391 -2.08 3.02 -20.21
N PRO A 392 -1.01 3.24 -21.00
CA PRO A 392 -1.14 3.24 -22.46
C PRO A 392 -1.57 1.87 -22.98
N THR A 393 -2.63 1.85 -23.77
CA THR A 393 -3.12 0.65 -24.42
C THR A 393 -3.43 0.90 -25.90
N HIS A 394 -3.35 -0.14 -26.71
CA HIS A 394 -3.69 -0.10 -28.13
C HIS A 394 -4.70 -1.19 -28.46
N LYS A 395 -5.92 -0.82 -28.87
CA LYS A 395 -6.97 -1.77 -29.26
C LYS A 395 -6.74 -2.23 -30.69
N ALA A 396 -6.52 -3.53 -30.90
CA ALA A 396 -6.26 -4.11 -32.21
C ALA A 396 -6.70 -5.58 -32.30
N LEU A 397 -6.97 -6.05 -33.51
CA LEU A 397 -7.15 -7.45 -33.80
C LEU A 397 -5.78 -8.18 -33.85
N TRP A 398 -5.79 -9.47 -33.52
CA TRP A 398 -4.59 -10.29 -33.57
C TRP A 398 -3.79 -10.14 -34.86
N ARG A 399 -4.44 -10.20 -36.03
CA ARG A 399 -3.79 -10.11 -37.36
C ARG A 399 -3.03 -8.78 -37.57
N GLU A 400 -3.37 -7.74 -36.83
CA GLU A 400 -2.74 -6.41 -36.95
C GLU A 400 -1.44 -6.32 -36.16
N VAL A 401 -1.31 -7.08 -35.08
CA VAL A 401 -0.15 -7.07 -34.18
C VAL A 401 0.65 -8.37 -34.16
N ALA A 402 0.20 -9.42 -34.80
CA ALA A 402 0.73 -10.79 -34.70
C ALA A 402 2.25 -10.92 -34.92
N ASN A 403 2.85 -10.05 -35.75
CA ASN A 403 4.29 -10.09 -36.02
C ASN A 403 5.15 -9.70 -34.81
N GLU A 404 4.59 -8.91 -33.92
CA GLU A 404 5.29 -8.37 -32.73
C GLU A 404 4.61 -8.79 -31.42
N ALA A 405 3.42 -9.40 -31.47
CA ALA A 405 2.65 -9.79 -30.30
C ALA A 405 2.91 -11.22 -29.85
N ILE A 406 2.71 -11.46 -28.55
CA ILE A 406 2.65 -12.81 -27.99
C ILE A 406 1.18 -13.27 -27.97
N SER A 407 0.92 -14.43 -28.53
CA SER A 407 -0.45 -14.97 -28.59
C SER A 407 -1.04 -15.21 -27.19
N PRO A 408 -2.29 -14.77 -26.95
CA PRO A 408 -3.03 -15.08 -25.73
C PRO A 408 -3.05 -16.59 -25.40
N ARG A 409 -3.16 -17.44 -26.42
CA ARG A 409 -3.19 -18.90 -26.26
C ARG A 409 -1.87 -19.49 -25.74
N VAL A 410 -0.75 -18.81 -26.01
CA VAL A 410 0.57 -19.21 -25.48
C VAL A 410 0.77 -18.75 -24.05
N LEU A 411 0.22 -17.57 -23.70
CA LEU A 411 0.35 -17.00 -22.35
C LEU A 411 -0.55 -17.71 -21.34
N ILE A 412 -1.78 -18.10 -21.76
CA ILE A 412 -2.75 -18.77 -20.88
C ILE A 412 -3.32 -19.99 -21.63
N PRO A 413 -2.58 -21.10 -21.70
CA PRO A 413 -2.95 -22.26 -22.48
C PRO A 413 -3.92 -23.18 -21.71
N TYR A 414 -5.22 -22.87 -21.71
CA TYR A 414 -6.25 -23.80 -21.27
C TYR A 414 -6.56 -24.83 -22.36
N SER A 415 -6.90 -26.05 -21.94
CA SER A 415 -7.38 -27.10 -22.86
C SER A 415 -8.84 -26.86 -23.29
N GLU A 416 -9.25 -27.48 -24.39
CA GLU A 416 -10.65 -27.48 -24.86
C GLU A 416 -11.58 -28.08 -23.77
N SER A 417 -11.11 -29.14 -23.10
CA SER A 417 -11.83 -29.75 -21.96
C SER A 417 -12.03 -28.76 -20.81
N GLN A 418 -11.01 -27.96 -20.48
CA GLN A 418 -11.10 -26.97 -19.44
C GLN A 418 -12.10 -25.85 -19.81
N TYR A 419 -12.11 -25.37 -21.04
CA TYR A 419 -13.11 -24.41 -21.51
C TYR A 419 -14.53 -24.98 -21.47
N ALA A 420 -14.72 -26.23 -21.87
CA ALA A 420 -16.01 -26.91 -21.85
C ALA A 420 -16.59 -27.10 -20.42
N HIS A 421 -15.71 -27.25 -19.41
CA HIS A 421 -16.09 -27.49 -18.00
C HIS A 421 -15.70 -26.34 -17.08
N ARG A 422 -15.61 -25.10 -17.60
CA ARG A 422 -15.09 -23.93 -16.87
C ARG A 422 -15.80 -23.65 -15.54
N GLU A 423 -17.11 -23.87 -15.46
CA GLU A 423 -17.88 -23.65 -14.22
C GLU A 423 -17.52 -24.67 -13.13
N GLU A 424 -17.19 -25.89 -13.50
CA GLU A 424 -16.74 -26.93 -12.58
C GLU A 424 -15.33 -26.63 -12.06
N TRP A 425 -14.46 -26.16 -12.95
CA TRP A 425 -13.12 -25.72 -12.56
C TRP A 425 -13.16 -24.56 -11.57
N GLY A 426 -14.01 -23.55 -11.80
CA GLY A 426 -14.18 -22.42 -10.89
C GLY A 426 -14.64 -22.78 -9.48
N LYS A 427 -15.22 -23.97 -9.29
CA LYS A 427 -15.62 -24.49 -7.96
C LYS A 427 -14.46 -25.17 -7.21
N LYS A 428 -13.37 -25.55 -7.89
CA LYS A 428 -12.26 -26.29 -7.27
C LYS A 428 -11.36 -25.40 -6.41
N SER A 429 -11.13 -24.17 -6.83
CA SER A 429 -10.39 -23.16 -6.05
C SER A 429 -10.65 -21.75 -6.60
N ASP A 430 -10.37 -20.74 -5.80
CA ASP A 430 -10.46 -19.32 -6.21
C ASP A 430 -9.48 -18.96 -7.34
N TYR A 431 -8.44 -19.78 -7.55
CA TYR A 431 -7.42 -19.60 -8.60
C TYR A 431 -7.67 -20.44 -9.86
N SER A 432 -8.78 -21.18 -9.91
CA SER A 432 -9.11 -22.10 -11.02
C SER A 432 -10.21 -21.56 -11.93
N HIS A 433 -10.53 -20.27 -11.85
CA HIS A 433 -11.47 -19.65 -12.77
C HIS A 433 -10.93 -19.61 -14.18
N ILE A 434 -11.69 -20.19 -15.11
CA ILE A 434 -11.35 -20.20 -16.55
C ILE A 434 -12.16 -19.09 -17.23
N PRO A 435 -11.50 -18.16 -17.95
CA PRO A 435 -12.16 -17.06 -18.62
C PRO A 435 -12.96 -17.52 -19.84
N GLU A 436 -13.63 -16.59 -20.53
CA GLU A 436 -14.23 -16.85 -21.84
C GLU A 436 -13.13 -17.18 -22.86
N ALA A 437 -13.46 -18.09 -23.79
CA ALA A 437 -12.53 -18.45 -24.84
C ALA A 437 -12.35 -17.29 -25.84
N TRP A 438 -11.13 -16.80 -25.95
CA TRP A 438 -10.80 -15.79 -26.96
C TRP A 438 -10.59 -16.43 -28.34
N ASN A 439 -11.01 -15.72 -29.39
CA ASN A 439 -10.68 -16.03 -30.79
C ASN A 439 -10.09 -14.78 -31.48
N GLU A 440 -9.46 -14.99 -32.63
CA GLU A 440 -8.69 -13.97 -33.36
C GLU A 440 -9.54 -12.83 -33.98
N GLU A 441 -10.86 -13.02 -34.06
CA GLU A 441 -11.81 -12.00 -34.52
C GLU A 441 -12.26 -11.05 -33.43
N ILE A 442 -11.86 -11.31 -32.17
CA ILE A 442 -12.15 -10.44 -31.03
C ILE A 442 -10.97 -9.49 -30.83
N PRO A 443 -11.16 -8.17 -30.97
CA PRO A 443 -10.09 -7.21 -30.69
C PRO A 443 -9.78 -7.15 -29.20
N LEU A 444 -8.51 -7.08 -28.87
CA LEU A 444 -8.01 -6.92 -27.50
C LEU A 444 -7.30 -5.58 -27.36
N HIS A 445 -7.15 -5.14 -26.11
CA HIS A 445 -6.19 -4.09 -25.78
C HIS A 445 -4.81 -4.71 -25.54
N TRP A 446 -3.80 -4.07 -26.11
CA TRP A 446 -2.41 -4.48 -26.10
C TRP A 446 -1.57 -3.42 -25.41
N SER A 447 -0.62 -3.83 -24.57
CA SER A 447 0.38 -2.98 -23.94
C SER A 447 1.78 -3.44 -24.33
N LYS A 448 2.75 -2.52 -24.29
CA LYS A 448 4.11 -2.78 -24.74
C LYS A 448 4.94 -3.49 -23.67
N GLY A 449 5.60 -4.58 -24.04
CA GLY A 449 6.68 -5.21 -23.31
C GLY A 449 8.01 -5.10 -24.06
N TRP A 450 9.11 -5.42 -23.38
CA TRP A 450 10.45 -5.40 -23.94
C TRP A 450 11.09 -6.78 -23.89
N SER A 451 11.44 -7.33 -25.02
CA SER A 451 12.19 -8.57 -25.11
C SER A 451 13.66 -8.35 -24.77
N LEU A 452 14.11 -8.88 -23.65
CA LEU A 452 15.53 -8.91 -23.31
C LEU A 452 16.32 -9.89 -24.20
N THR A 453 15.65 -10.94 -24.69
CA THR A 453 16.25 -11.94 -25.59
C THR A 453 16.53 -11.39 -26.98
N HIS A 454 15.58 -10.65 -27.56
CA HIS A 454 15.65 -10.18 -28.95
C HIS A 454 15.91 -8.66 -29.05
N GLN A 455 15.94 -7.93 -27.94
CA GLN A 455 16.13 -6.48 -27.89
C GLN A 455 15.13 -5.75 -28.78
N GLN A 456 13.86 -6.11 -28.67
CA GLN A 456 12.77 -5.54 -29.46
C GLN A 456 11.47 -5.46 -28.66
N LEU A 457 10.56 -4.65 -29.16
CA LEU A 457 9.21 -4.49 -28.61
C LEU A 457 8.41 -5.78 -28.78
N ARG A 458 7.54 -6.08 -27.79
CA ARG A 458 6.49 -7.08 -27.87
C ARG A 458 5.16 -6.50 -27.43
N TRP A 459 4.10 -6.80 -28.16
CA TRP A 459 2.75 -6.54 -27.72
C TRP A 459 2.23 -7.70 -26.88
N LEU A 460 1.70 -7.35 -25.73
CA LEU A 460 1.14 -8.28 -24.74
C LEU A 460 -0.30 -7.87 -24.45
N PRO A 461 -1.25 -8.79 -24.28
CA PRO A 461 -2.60 -8.44 -23.90
C PRO A 461 -2.64 -7.67 -22.57
N THR A 462 -3.29 -6.53 -22.53
CA THR A 462 -3.38 -5.70 -21.32
C THR A 462 -4.02 -6.48 -20.16
N ALA A 463 -5.04 -7.29 -20.45
CA ALA A 463 -5.70 -8.13 -19.46
C ALA A 463 -4.79 -9.20 -18.84
N TYR A 464 -3.70 -9.60 -19.52
CA TYR A 464 -2.68 -10.48 -18.97
C TYR A 464 -1.73 -9.74 -18.03
N LEU A 465 -1.41 -8.49 -18.35
CA LEU A 465 -0.42 -7.70 -17.59
C LEU A 465 -0.97 -7.12 -16.28
N PHE A 466 -2.24 -6.74 -16.28
CA PHE A 466 -2.82 -5.99 -15.16
C PHE A 466 -4.00 -6.73 -14.52
N TYR A 467 -4.13 -6.57 -13.22
CA TYR A 467 -5.37 -6.91 -12.52
C TYR A 467 -6.49 -5.93 -12.89
N ASN A 468 -7.73 -6.37 -12.74
CA ASN A 468 -8.97 -5.61 -12.92
C ASN A 468 -9.26 -5.13 -14.34
N PHE A 469 -8.44 -5.47 -15.32
CA PHE A 469 -8.73 -5.14 -16.71
C PHE A 469 -9.71 -6.16 -17.32
N LEU A 470 -10.75 -5.64 -17.97
CA LEU A 470 -11.75 -6.43 -18.70
C LEU A 470 -11.94 -5.84 -20.10
N GLU A 471 -12.01 -6.69 -21.13
CA GLU A 471 -12.34 -6.27 -22.49
C GLU A 471 -13.85 -5.99 -22.60
N GLU A 472 -14.24 -4.71 -22.52
CA GLU A 472 -15.66 -4.29 -22.59
C GLU A 472 -16.56 -5.07 -21.60
N GLY A 473 -16.06 -5.36 -20.40
CA GLY A 473 -16.76 -6.11 -19.36
C GLY A 473 -16.61 -7.64 -19.45
N VAL A 474 -15.91 -8.17 -20.46
CA VAL A 474 -15.67 -9.61 -20.62
C VAL A 474 -14.24 -9.96 -20.24
N ALA A 475 -14.07 -11.03 -19.49
CA ALA A 475 -12.77 -11.59 -19.17
C ALA A 475 -12.40 -12.68 -20.18
N TYR A 476 -11.48 -12.38 -21.08
CA TYR A 476 -10.81 -13.39 -21.93
C TYR A 476 -9.49 -13.88 -21.31
N MET A 477 -8.97 -13.13 -20.37
CA MET A 477 -7.80 -13.43 -19.55
C MET A 477 -7.96 -12.80 -18.17
N TYR A 478 -7.25 -13.34 -17.19
CA TYR A 478 -7.09 -12.71 -15.88
C TYR A 478 -5.59 -12.43 -15.67
N GLY A 479 -5.28 -11.17 -15.34
CA GLY A 479 -3.96 -10.85 -14.81
C GLY A 479 -3.75 -11.56 -13.47
N ASP A 480 -2.59 -12.17 -13.33
CA ASP A 480 -2.16 -12.85 -12.11
C ASP A 480 -0.80 -12.29 -11.64
N SER A 481 -0.30 -12.80 -10.52
CA SER A 481 0.99 -12.37 -9.96
C SER A 481 2.19 -13.10 -10.55
N ASN A 482 1.98 -14.06 -11.45
CA ASN A 482 3.06 -14.89 -11.96
C ASN A 482 4.14 -14.08 -12.67
N GLY A 483 5.36 -14.15 -12.15
CA GLY A 483 6.50 -13.39 -12.66
C GLY A 483 6.49 -11.89 -12.34
N VAL A 484 5.56 -11.42 -11.50
CA VAL A 484 5.58 -10.04 -10.99
C VAL A 484 6.39 -9.96 -9.73
N SER A 485 7.19 -8.93 -9.58
CA SER A 485 8.05 -8.79 -8.42
C SER A 485 8.47 -7.35 -8.17
N ALA A 486 8.58 -6.98 -6.90
CA ALA A 486 9.12 -5.70 -6.45
C ALA A 486 10.60 -5.82 -6.09
N GLY A 487 11.37 -4.75 -6.34
CA GLY A 487 12.79 -4.66 -5.97
C GLY A 487 13.26 -3.23 -5.74
N ASN A 488 14.40 -3.08 -5.06
CA ASN A 488 15.02 -1.77 -4.86
C ASN A 488 15.50 -1.17 -6.20
N CYS A 489 15.78 -2.01 -7.18
CA CYS A 489 16.04 -1.63 -8.57
C CYS A 489 15.32 -2.59 -9.52
N ARG A 490 15.27 -2.24 -10.81
CA ARG A 490 14.65 -3.08 -11.86
C ARG A 490 15.28 -4.45 -11.96
N GLU A 491 16.60 -4.51 -11.82
CA GLU A 491 17.38 -5.74 -11.92
C GLU A 491 17.04 -6.72 -10.79
N GLU A 492 16.84 -6.25 -9.54
CA GLU A 492 16.32 -7.10 -8.46
C GLU A 492 14.94 -7.65 -8.79
N ALA A 493 14.03 -6.77 -9.23
CA ALA A 493 12.66 -7.17 -9.56
C ALA A 493 12.65 -8.21 -10.70
N ILE A 494 13.44 -8.02 -11.76
CA ILE A 494 13.54 -8.97 -12.87
C ILE A 494 14.05 -10.33 -12.41
N MET A 495 15.13 -10.37 -11.62
CA MET A 495 15.68 -11.64 -11.15
C MET A 495 14.71 -12.39 -10.24
N GLN A 496 14.03 -11.66 -9.35
CA GLN A 496 13.04 -12.25 -8.46
C GLN A 496 11.85 -12.84 -9.24
N GLY A 497 11.30 -12.08 -10.21
CA GLY A 497 10.21 -12.56 -11.07
C GLY A 497 10.65 -13.74 -11.95
N PHE A 498 11.89 -13.76 -12.44
CA PHE A 498 12.44 -14.88 -13.19
C PHE A 498 12.53 -16.15 -12.34
N PHE A 499 13.06 -16.07 -11.13
CA PHE A 499 13.12 -17.23 -10.23
C PHE A 499 11.73 -17.78 -9.90
N GLU A 500 10.73 -16.92 -9.75
CA GLU A 500 9.34 -17.34 -9.52
C GLU A 500 8.78 -18.12 -10.71
N LEU A 501 9.06 -17.69 -11.96
CA LEU A 501 8.64 -18.43 -13.14
C LEU A 501 9.30 -19.82 -13.21
N ILE A 502 10.59 -19.95 -12.91
CA ILE A 502 11.32 -21.22 -12.86
C ILE A 502 10.76 -22.13 -11.75
N GLU A 503 10.45 -21.55 -10.60
CA GLU A 503 9.83 -22.24 -9.47
C GLU A 503 8.48 -22.85 -9.83
N ARG A 504 7.63 -22.07 -10.48
CA ARG A 504 6.26 -22.46 -10.86
C ARG A 504 6.25 -23.46 -12.00
N ASP A 505 7.18 -23.35 -12.96
CA ASP A 505 7.39 -24.34 -14.03
C ASP A 505 7.73 -25.72 -13.45
N ALA A 506 8.69 -25.77 -12.55
CA ALA A 506 9.11 -27.01 -11.90
C ALA A 506 8.00 -27.59 -10.99
N ALA A 507 7.32 -26.75 -10.23
CA ALA A 507 6.22 -27.16 -9.36
C ALA A 507 5.04 -27.72 -10.17
N GLY A 508 4.65 -27.10 -11.29
CA GLY A 508 3.63 -27.59 -12.19
C GLY A 508 3.95 -28.95 -12.78
N ALA A 509 5.19 -29.10 -13.29
CA ALA A 509 5.68 -30.36 -13.82
C ALA A 509 5.65 -31.51 -12.80
N TRP A 510 6.05 -31.22 -11.57
CA TRP A 510 6.01 -32.17 -10.46
C TRP A 510 4.59 -32.49 -9.99
N TRP A 511 3.78 -31.50 -9.71
CA TRP A 511 2.46 -31.64 -9.10
C TRP A 511 1.47 -32.38 -9.98
N TYR A 512 1.34 -31.94 -11.25
CA TYR A 512 0.35 -32.52 -12.13
C TYR A 512 0.74 -33.91 -12.63
N ASN A 513 2.03 -34.21 -12.75
CA ASN A 513 2.49 -35.53 -13.12
C ASN A 513 2.74 -36.48 -11.93
N GLN A 514 2.53 -36.02 -10.70
CA GLN A 514 2.75 -36.78 -9.45
C GLN A 514 4.12 -37.48 -9.42
N ALA A 515 5.14 -36.75 -9.86
CA ALA A 515 6.47 -37.28 -10.08
C ALA A 515 7.22 -37.52 -8.77
N LEU A 516 7.77 -38.71 -8.56
CA LEU A 516 8.62 -39.01 -7.39
C LEU A 516 9.95 -38.26 -7.49
N ARG A 517 10.37 -37.61 -6.40
CA ARG A 517 11.57 -36.75 -6.39
C ARG A 517 12.53 -37.11 -5.26
N PRO A 518 13.86 -36.95 -5.47
CA PRO A 518 14.86 -37.21 -4.44
C PRO A 518 14.74 -36.19 -3.30
N GLN A 519 15.03 -36.65 -2.08
CA GLN A 519 15.07 -35.82 -0.89
C GLN A 519 16.38 -35.03 -0.81
N LEU A 520 16.33 -33.81 -0.26
CA LEU A 520 17.52 -33.11 0.22
C LEU A 520 17.97 -33.67 1.57
N ASP A 521 19.27 -33.96 1.73
CA ASP A 521 19.87 -34.34 2.99
C ASP A 521 20.01 -33.12 3.91
N LEU A 522 18.92 -32.76 4.62
CA LEU A 522 18.88 -31.57 5.47
C LEU A 522 19.91 -31.57 6.62
N ASP A 523 20.51 -32.71 6.94
CA ASP A 523 21.61 -32.81 7.93
C ASP A 523 22.95 -32.36 7.33
N ALA A 524 23.08 -32.37 6.03
CA ALA A 524 24.26 -31.87 5.31
C ALA A 524 24.32 -30.34 5.19
N TRP A 525 23.23 -29.61 5.58
CA TRP A 525 23.18 -28.16 5.56
C TRP A 525 23.61 -27.58 6.91
N PRO A 526 24.76 -26.88 6.99
CA PRO A 526 25.32 -26.39 8.25
C PRO A 526 24.63 -25.13 8.78
N GLU A 527 23.75 -24.49 7.99
CA GLU A 527 23.10 -23.22 8.33
C GLU A 527 22.30 -23.33 9.62
N PRO A 528 22.63 -22.53 10.66
CA PRO A 528 21.96 -22.61 11.97
C PRO A 528 20.45 -22.36 11.91
N SER A 529 19.97 -21.57 10.92
CA SER A 529 18.55 -21.29 10.69
C SER A 529 17.78 -22.56 10.30
N ILE A 530 18.32 -23.37 9.38
CA ILE A 530 17.72 -24.62 8.92
C ILE A 530 17.61 -25.62 10.07
N GLN A 531 18.69 -25.81 10.81
CA GLN A 531 18.71 -26.75 11.94
C GLN A 531 17.79 -26.31 13.08
N ARG A 532 17.72 -25.01 13.36
CA ARG A 532 16.82 -24.45 14.36
C ARG A 532 15.36 -24.64 13.95
N PHE A 533 15.01 -24.35 12.69
CA PHE A 533 13.66 -24.53 12.14
C PHE A 533 13.21 -26.00 12.28
N ARG A 534 14.02 -26.97 11.79
CA ARG A 534 13.70 -28.40 11.87
C ARG A 534 13.47 -28.87 13.31
N ARG A 535 14.36 -28.48 14.24
CA ARG A 535 14.21 -28.85 15.65
C ARG A 535 12.89 -28.31 16.23
N ARG A 536 12.58 -27.06 16.01
CA ARG A 536 11.36 -26.45 16.55
C ARG A 536 10.08 -27.01 15.91
N MET A 537 10.10 -27.32 14.63
CA MET A 537 9.01 -28.01 13.97
C MET A 537 8.80 -29.40 14.57
N GLY A 538 9.90 -30.13 14.86
CA GLY A 538 9.83 -31.41 15.54
C GLY A 538 9.25 -31.33 16.96
N GLU A 539 9.59 -30.28 17.72
CA GLU A 539 9.01 -30.03 19.07
C GLU A 539 7.48 -29.84 19.03
N ARG A 540 6.92 -29.42 17.88
CA ARG A 540 5.45 -29.33 17.63
C ARG A 540 4.86 -30.56 16.96
N GLY A 541 5.63 -31.64 16.81
CA GLY A 541 5.16 -32.87 16.19
C GLY A 541 5.14 -32.88 14.67
N PHE A 542 5.78 -31.90 14.01
CA PHE A 542 5.95 -31.91 12.57
C PHE A 542 7.23 -32.63 12.14
N ARG A 543 7.10 -33.50 11.14
CA ARG A 543 8.25 -34.01 10.37
C ARG A 543 8.43 -33.07 9.16
N VAL A 544 9.66 -32.63 8.91
CA VAL A 544 10.03 -31.75 7.80
C VAL A 544 11.01 -32.45 6.89
N TRP A 545 10.74 -32.40 5.59
CA TRP A 545 11.67 -32.83 4.54
C TRP A 545 11.58 -31.84 3.38
N ALA A 546 12.53 -31.95 2.46
CA ALA A 546 12.54 -31.16 1.23
C ALA A 546 12.85 -32.05 0.02
N LEU A 547 12.24 -31.75 -1.12
CA LEU A 547 12.45 -32.48 -2.38
C LEU A 547 13.12 -31.55 -3.40
N ASP A 548 13.98 -32.14 -4.24
CA ASP A 548 14.63 -31.45 -5.35
C ASP A 548 13.76 -31.48 -6.60
N LEU A 549 13.29 -30.31 -7.02
CA LEU A 549 12.53 -30.11 -8.25
C LEU A 549 13.35 -29.45 -9.36
N THR A 550 14.68 -29.46 -9.26
CA THR A 550 15.56 -28.83 -10.25
C THR A 550 15.36 -29.44 -11.65
N THR A 551 15.15 -28.59 -12.62
CA THR A 551 14.89 -28.94 -14.03
C THR A 551 16.17 -28.84 -14.88
N GLU A 552 16.04 -28.92 -16.23
CA GLU A 552 17.12 -28.79 -17.21
C GLU A 552 17.90 -27.47 -17.12
N PHE A 553 17.26 -26.40 -16.60
CA PHE A 553 17.91 -25.11 -16.39
C PHE A 553 19.01 -25.17 -15.31
N ARG A 554 19.04 -26.26 -14.52
CA ARG A 554 19.96 -26.47 -13.40
C ARG A 554 19.90 -25.35 -12.35
N ILE A 555 18.82 -24.56 -12.36
CA ILE A 555 18.52 -23.61 -11.30
C ILE A 555 17.87 -24.39 -10.17
N PRO A 556 18.45 -24.37 -8.95
CA PRO A 556 17.87 -25.08 -7.81
C PRO A 556 16.44 -24.65 -7.55
N VAL A 557 15.52 -25.63 -7.57
CA VAL A 557 14.13 -25.47 -7.13
C VAL A 557 13.86 -26.49 -6.05
N VAL A 558 13.38 -26.03 -4.91
CA VAL A 558 13.14 -26.85 -3.73
C VAL A 558 11.70 -26.71 -3.27
N ILE A 559 11.04 -27.82 -2.98
CA ILE A 559 9.82 -27.83 -2.19
C ILE A 559 10.10 -28.37 -0.80
N ALA A 560 9.79 -27.60 0.23
CA ALA A 560 9.80 -28.04 1.61
C ALA A 560 8.39 -28.49 2.01
N ILE A 561 8.31 -29.61 2.73
CA ILE A 561 7.05 -30.23 3.14
C ILE A 561 7.11 -30.50 4.65
N ALA A 562 6.01 -30.19 5.35
CA ALA A 562 5.88 -30.52 6.76
C ALA A 562 4.56 -31.27 7.01
N GLN A 563 4.60 -32.28 7.87
CA GLN A 563 3.45 -33.12 8.21
C GLN A 563 3.45 -33.48 9.69
N THR A 564 2.27 -33.46 10.30
CA THR A 564 2.04 -34.01 11.65
C THR A 564 1.69 -35.49 11.59
N ASP A 565 1.65 -36.15 12.75
CA ASP A 565 1.16 -37.55 12.84
C ASP A 565 -0.37 -37.65 12.67
N ASN A 566 -1.11 -36.55 12.77
CA ASN A 566 -2.55 -36.51 12.48
C ASN A 566 -2.77 -36.43 10.96
N PRO A 567 -3.28 -37.48 10.32
CA PRO A 567 -3.48 -37.52 8.88
C PRO A 567 -4.61 -36.59 8.37
N ASN A 568 -5.41 -36.01 9.26
CA ASN A 568 -6.46 -35.06 8.91
C ASN A 568 -5.94 -33.63 8.81
N VAL A 569 -4.76 -33.35 9.37
CA VAL A 569 -4.09 -32.06 9.21
C VAL A 569 -3.42 -32.04 7.83
N PRO A 570 -3.64 -30.98 7.01
CA PRO A 570 -3.00 -30.86 5.71
C PRO A 570 -1.48 -30.86 5.83
N MET A 571 -0.80 -31.36 4.80
CA MET A 571 0.62 -31.09 4.64
C MET A 571 0.84 -29.61 4.36
N LEU A 572 1.81 -29.02 5.02
CA LEU A 572 2.27 -27.67 4.72
C LEU A 572 3.31 -27.76 3.61
N LEU A 573 3.20 -26.87 2.65
CA LEU A 573 4.07 -26.81 1.48
C LEU A 573 4.77 -25.44 1.46
N GLY A 574 5.97 -25.38 0.89
CA GLY A 574 6.67 -24.13 0.65
C GLY A 574 7.67 -24.30 -0.48
N LEU A 575 7.70 -23.40 -1.44
CA LEU A 575 8.56 -23.41 -2.61
C LEU A 575 9.70 -22.41 -2.50
N GLY A 576 10.77 -22.65 -3.23
CA GLY A 576 11.88 -21.72 -3.36
C GLY A 576 12.75 -22.05 -4.55
N ALA A 577 13.08 -21.03 -5.36
CA ALA A 577 14.02 -21.12 -6.45
C ALA A 577 15.07 -20.03 -6.37
N HIS A 578 16.32 -20.37 -6.67
CA HIS A 578 17.42 -19.40 -6.72
C HIS A 578 18.65 -20.04 -7.38
N TYR A 579 19.59 -19.25 -7.90
CA TYR A 579 20.87 -19.75 -8.41
C TYR A 579 21.72 -20.48 -7.34
N ARG A 580 21.51 -20.14 -6.05
CA ARG A 580 22.11 -20.80 -4.88
C ARG A 580 21.08 -21.71 -4.22
N VAL A 581 21.41 -22.97 -4.06
CA VAL A 581 20.49 -23.94 -3.44
C VAL A 581 20.19 -23.62 -1.97
N GLU A 582 21.15 -23.03 -1.25
CA GLU A 582 20.96 -22.59 0.14
C GLU A 582 19.84 -21.55 0.25
N VAL A 583 19.79 -20.59 -0.68
CA VAL A 583 18.75 -19.57 -0.73
C VAL A 583 17.42 -20.19 -1.13
N ALA A 584 17.41 -21.08 -2.14
CA ALA A 584 16.20 -21.78 -2.56
C ALA A 584 15.58 -22.58 -1.40
N LEU A 585 16.41 -23.34 -0.64
CA LEU A 585 15.93 -24.07 0.53
C LEU A 585 15.43 -23.15 1.65
N GLN A 586 16.14 -22.06 1.97
CA GLN A 586 15.70 -21.09 2.99
C GLN A 586 14.36 -20.44 2.62
N ARG A 587 14.15 -20.11 1.35
CA ARG A 587 12.87 -19.57 0.86
C ARG A 587 11.74 -20.59 1.01
N ALA A 588 11.98 -21.83 0.64
CA ALA A 588 11.00 -22.91 0.79
C ALA A 588 10.62 -23.13 2.27
N LEU A 589 11.59 -23.11 3.20
CA LEU A 589 11.34 -23.24 4.64
C LEU A 589 10.62 -21.99 5.21
N ALA A 590 10.98 -20.78 4.73
CA ALA A 590 10.31 -19.56 5.15
C ALA A 590 8.83 -19.55 4.69
N GLU A 591 8.51 -20.10 3.53
CA GLU A 591 7.14 -20.21 3.03
C GLU A 591 6.28 -21.17 3.85
N LEU A 592 6.84 -22.25 4.39
CA LEU A 592 6.15 -23.10 5.34
C LEU A 592 5.62 -22.33 6.57
N THR A 593 6.29 -21.26 6.99
CA THR A 593 5.88 -20.48 8.16
C THR A 593 4.57 -19.71 7.92
N GLN A 594 4.25 -19.37 6.68
CA GLN A 594 3.01 -18.69 6.33
C GLN A 594 1.79 -19.61 6.54
N SER A 595 1.97 -20.91 6.35
CA SER A 595 0.94 -21.93 6.52
C SER A 595 0.86 -22.50 7.95
N LEU A 596 1.72 -22.12 8.88
CA LEU A 596 1.77 -22.66 10.25
C LEU A 596 0.53 -22.38 11.12
N ARG A 597 -0.38 -21.53 10.69
CA ARG A 597 -1.66 -21.30 11.36
C ARG A 597 -2.72 -22.37 11.02
N GLU A 598 -2.42 -23.19 10.03
CA GLU A 598 -3.32 -24.24 9.53
C GLU A 598 -3.06 -25.60 10.19
N ASP A 599 -2.52 -25.62 11.42
CA ASP A 599 -2.31 -26.84 12.22
C ASP A 599 -3.62 -27.47 12.74
N THR A 600 -4.74 -27.11 12.09
CA THR A 600 -6.08 -27.65 12.34
C THR A 600 -6.46 -28.69 11.29
N GLU A 601 -7.40 -29.55 11.63
CA GLU A 601 -7.94 -30.52 10.68
C GLU A 601 -8.56 -29.82 9.46
N ALA A 602 -8.32 -30.38 8.29
CA ALA A 602 -8.85 -29.87 7.04
C ALA A 602 -10.40 -29.85 7.06
N PRO A 603 -11.03 -28.70 6.75
CA PRO A 603 -12.48 -28.64 6.62
C PRO A 603 -12.98 -29.51 5.48
N GLU A 604 -14.27 -29.85 5.50
CA GLU A 604 -14.88 -30.60 4.40
C GLU A 604 -14.70 -29.87 3.06
N GLY A 605 -14.31 -30.62 2.02
CA GLY A 605 -14.01 -30.07 0.69
C GLY A 605 -12.59 -29.51 0.50
N HIS A 606 -11.77 -29.54 1.54
CA HIS A 606 -10.38 -29.11 1.41
C HIS A 606 -9.58 -30.01 0.45
N TRP A 607 -8.70 -29.44 -0.36
CA TRP A 607 -7.86 -30.13 -1.36
C TRP A 607 -7.13 -31.35 -0.82
N TRP A 608 -6.72 -31.32 0.44
CA TRP A 608 -5.97 -32.38 1.12
C TRP A 608 -6.73 -33.72 1.17
N HIS A 609 -8.05 -33.69 1.33
CA HIS A 609 -8.85 -34.93 1.34
C HIS A 609 -8.77 -35.68 0.01
N THR A 610 -8.83 -34.94 -1.11
CA THR A 610 -8.72 -35.52 -2.45
C THR A 610 -7.33 -36.09 -2.72
N VAL A 611 -6.27 -35.33 -2.42
CA VAL A 611 -4.89 -35.76 -2.59
C VAL A 611 -4.59 -37.00 -1.75
N ARG A 612 -5.01 -37.01 -0.49
CA ARG A 612 -4.79 -38.16 0.43
C ARG A 612 -5.48 -39.42 -0.04
N GLN A 613 -6.67 -39.31 -0.63
CA GLN A 613 -7.42 -40.48 -1.15
C GLN A 613 -6.83 -41.04 -2.46
N ALA A 614 -6.24 -40.15 -3.29
CA ALA A 614 -5.77 -40.55 -4.62
C ALA A 614 -4.41 -41.27 -4.64
N ASN A 615 -3.55 -41.06 -3.73
CA ASN A 615 -2.19 -41.54 -3.52
C ASN A 615 -1.17 -40.38 -3.44
N PRO A 616 -0.79 -39.96 -2.26
CA PRO A 616 0.15 -38.84 -2.05
C PRO A 616 1.63 -39.23 -2.16
N ALA A 617 1.97 -40.34 -2.80
CA ALA A 617 3.36 -40.86 -2.81
C ALA A 617 4.37 -39.83 -3.30
N TYR A 618 4.01 -38.99 -4.26
CA TYR A 618 4.87 -37.95 -4.82
C TYR A 618 5.19 -36.81 -3.83
N LEU A 619 4.44 -36.69 -2.76
CA LEU A 619 4.72 -35.74 -1.67
C LEU A 619 5.81 -36.24 -0.73
N TYR A 620 6.16 -37.52 -0.77
CA TYR A 620 7.22 -38.12 0.02
C TYR A 620 8.49 -38.33 -0.80
N PRO A 621 9.63 -38.42 -0.12
CA PRO A 621 10.90 -38.75 -0.77
C PRO A 621 10.85 -40.03 -1.59
N ASP A 622 11.45 -40.04 -2.77
CA ASP A 622 11.67 -41.24 -3.56
C ASP A 622 12.78 -42.11 -2.86
N PRO A 623 12.42 -43.27 -2.29
CA PRO A 623 13.39 -44.10 -1.60
C PRO A 623 14.42 -44.77 -2.52
N THR A 624 14.19 -44.73 -3.83
CA THR A 624 15.09 -45.35 -4.83
C THR A 624 16.19 -44.40 -5.28
N GLN A 625 16.07 -43.10 -4.99
CA GLN A 625 17.05 -42.10 -5.35
C GLN A 625 17.91 -41.69 -4.16
N PRO A 626 19.22 -41.41 -4.36
CA PRO A 626 20.08 -40.90 -3.30
C PRO A 626 19.63 -39.51 -2.86
N MET A 627 19.80 -39.21 -1.56
CA MET A 627 19.58 -37.85 -1.05
C MET A 627 20.56 -36.88 -1.71
N ARG A 628 20.04 -35.68 -1.99
CA ARG A 628 20.80 -34.57 -2.58
C ARG A 628 21.48 -33.74 -1.50
N ARG A 629 22.73 -33.40 -1.71
CA ARG A 629 23.57 -32.59 -0.81
C ARG A 629 23.87 -31.24 -1.45
N PRO A 630 24.33 -30.23 -0.65
CA PRO A 630 24.73 -28.93 -1.23
C PRO A 630 25.71 -29.04 -2.38
N THR A 631 26.66 -29.97 -2.31
CA THR A 631 27.68 -30.23 -3.33
C THR A 631 27.15 -30.80 -4.64
N ASP A 632 25.92 -31.28 -4.67
CA ASP A 632 25.29 -31.81 -5.89
C ASP A 632 24.68 -30.73 -6.78
N PHE A 633 24.66 -29.49 -6.29
CA PHE A 633 24.12 -28.31 -7.00
C PHE A 633 25.26 -27.38 -7.44
N ILE A 634 25.07 -26.74 -8.56
CA ILE A 634 26.02 -25.75 -9.09
C ILE A 634 25.50 -24.36 -8.73
N ASP A 635 26.33 -23.60 -7.99
CA ASP A 635 26.08 -22.17 -7.78
C ASP A 635 26.25 -21.42 -9.11
N GLN A 636 25.18 -20.81 -9.59
CA GLN A 636 25.17 -20.05 -10.84
C GLN A 636 25.14 -18.53 -10.61
N SER A 637 25.11 -18.08 -9.35
CA SER A 637 25.06 -16.65 -9.05
C SER A 637 26.41 -15.96 -9.33
N THR A 638 26.33 -14.65 -9.62
CA THR A 638 27.49 -13.78 -9.69
C THR A 638 27.37 -12.65 -8.65
N ASP A 639 28.34 -11.74 -8.61
CA ASP A 639 28.30 -10.59 -7.71
C ASP A 639 27.52 -9.40 -8.30
N ASP A 640 26.95 -9.55 -9.51
CA ASP A 640 26.26 -8.48 -10.24
C ASP A 640 24.95 -8.97 -10.85
N LEU A 641 23.86 -8.25 -10.60
CA LEU A 641 22.52 -8.62 -11.07
C LEU A 641 22.37 -8.54 -12.60
N LEU A 642 23.03 -7.61 -13.29
CA LEU A 642 22.99 -7.55 -14.75
C LEU A 642 23.58 -8.80 -15.36
N THR A 643 24.72 -9.26 -14.85
CA THR A 643 25.37 -10.49 -15.28
C THR A 643 24.45 -11.71 -15.06
N ASP A 644 23.73 -11.76 -13.95
CA ASP A 644 22.77 -12.83 -13.67
C ASP A 644 21.56 -12.79 -14.62
N ILE A 645 21.06 -11.60 -14.98
CA ILE A 645 20.00 -11.44 -15.98
C ILE A 645 20.50 -11.87 -17.36
N GLU A 646 21.71 -11.49 -17.76
CA GLU A 646 22.30 -11.92 -19.05
C GLU A 646 22.41 -13.46 -19.13
N ARG A 647 22.74 -14.10 -18.01
CA ARG A 647 22.73 -15.56 -17.88
C ARG A 647 21.32 -16.14 -18.02
N ALA A 648 20.33 -15.57 -17.35
CA ALA A 648 18.93 -15.98 -17.47
C ALA A 648 18.45 -15.88 -18.92
N VAL A 649 18.75 -14.77 -19.61
CA VAL A 649 18.46 -14.56 -21.04
C VAL A 649 19.14 -15.63 -21.92
N ALA A 650 20.42 -15.93 -21.65
CA ALA A 650 21.16 -16.94 -22.40
C ALA A 650 20.58 -18.34 -22.20
N LEU A 651 20.18 -18.70 -20.97
CA LEU A 651 19.51 -19.97 -20.66
C LEU A 651 18.18 -20.11 -21.41
N MET A 652 17.33 -19.09 -21.37
CA MET A 652 16.05 -19.11 -22.07
C MET A 652 16.25 -19.22 -23.59
N ARG A 653 17.18 -18.45 -24.16
CA ARG A 653 17.52 -18.52 -25.57
C ARG A 653 18.02 -19.91 -26.01
N ALA A 654 18.81 -20.57 -25.16
CA ALA A 654 19.33 -21.92 -25.43
C ALA A 654 18.21 -22.96 -25.54
N GLU A 655 17.13 -22.80 -24.82
CA GLU A 655 15.90 -23.62 -24.85
C GLU A 655 14.87 -23.13 -25.88
N GLY A 656 15.22 -22.14 -26.71
CA GLY A 656 14.32 -21.58 -27.73
C GLY A 656 13.20 -20.70 -27.14
N MET A 657 13.36 -20.22 -25.92
CA MET A 657 12.40 -19.37 -25.21
C MET A 657 12.82 -17.91 -25.24
N GLU A 658 11.87 -17.03 -25.05
CA GLU A 658 12.04 -15.56 -25.02
C GLU A 658 11.76 -15.02 -23.62
N LEU A 659 12.70 -14.25 -23.04
CA LEU A 659 12.50 -13.51 -21.79
C LEU A 659 12.05 -12.09 -22.13
N ILE A 660 10.84 -11.74 -21.71
CA ILE A 660 10.18 -10.45 -21.92
C ILE A 660 9.96 -9.80 -20.55
N VAL A 661 10.03 -8.49 -20.50
CA VAL A 661 9.76 -7.71 -19.28
C VAL A 661 8.75 -6.58 -19.57
N HIS A 662 7.92 -6.29 -18.61
CA HIS A 662 7.02 -5.14 -18.61
C HIS A 662 7.21 -4.35 -17.31
N ASP A 663 7.36 -3.02 -17.42
CA ASP A 663 7.59 -2.14 -16.28
C ASP A 663 6.26 -1.71 -15.68
N LEU A 664 5.97 -2.19 -14.47
CA LEU A 664 4.78 -1.88 -13.66
C LEU A 664 5.07 -0.83 -12.58
N THR A 665 6.26 -0.23 -12.61
CA THR A 665 6.70 0.70 -11.56
C THR A 665 5.75 1.89 -11.42
N ARG A 666 5.30 2.14 -10.20
CA ARG A 666 4.55 3.34 -9.80
C ARG A 666 5.50 4.24 -9.01
N PRO A 667 5.83 5.44 -9.52
CA PRO A 667 6.81 6.32 -8.87
C PRO A 667 6.47 6.65 -7.42
N GLU A 668 5.19 6.78 -7.10
CA GLU A 668 4.68 7.08 -5.76
C GLU A 668 4.99 5.98 -4.74
N THR A 669 5.17 4.73 -5.16
CA THR A 669 5.41 3.60 -4.22
C THR A 669 6.85 3.50 -3.74
N GLY A 670 7.79 3.99 -4.52
CA GLY A 670 9.23 4.03 -4.18
C GLY A 670 9.99 2.71 -4.35
N LEU A 671 9.38 1.67 -4.92
CA LEU A 671 10.03 0.45 -5.41
C LEU A 671 9.84 0.31 -6.91
N ASN A 672 10.75 -0.44 -7.54
CA ASN A 672 10.59 -0.86 -8.92
C ASN A 672 9.75 -2.15 -8.94
N VAL A 673 8.78 -2.22 -9.84
CA VAL A 673 7.95 -3.40 -10.02
C VAL A 673 8.03 -3.82 -11.48
N MET A 674 8.46 -5.07 -11.69
CA MET A 674 8.61 -5.63 -13.03
C MET A 674 7.78 -6.89 -13.18
N ARG A 675 7.16 -7.08 -14.33
CA ARG A 675 6.58 -8.34 -14.73
C ARG A 675 7.52 -9.03 -15.70
N VAL A 676 8.00 -10.21 -15.34
CA VAL A 676 8.81 -11.08 -16.19
C VAL A 676 7.89 -12.11 -16.85
N ILE A 677 8.09 -12.36 -18.14
CA ILE A 677 7.26 -13.25 -18.93
C ILE A 677 8.19 -14.11 -19.77
N VAL A 678 8.02 -15.42 -19.69
CA VAL A 678 8.73 -16.39 -20.53
C VAL A 678 7.68 -17.31 -21.16
N PRO A 679 7.18 -16.97 -22.38
CA PRO A 679 6.20 -17.79 -23.06
C PRO A 679 6.74 -19.22 -23.28
N GLY A 680 5.96 -20.23 -22.90
CA GLY A 680 6.33 -21.63 -22.99
C GLY A 680 6.85 -22.27 -21.69
N LEU A 681 7.04 -21.50 -20.59
CA LEU A 681 7.14 -22.08 -19.26
C LEU A 681 5.75 -22.47 -18.75
N SER A 682 5.67 -23.60 -18.04
CA SER A 682 4.43 -24.06 -17.41
C SER A 682 4.09 -23.24 -16.17
N HIS A 683 2.81 -23.22 -15.82
CA HIS A 683 2.32 -22.62 -14.59
C HIS A 683 1.97 -23.70 -13.57
N PHE A 684 2.08 -23.40 -12.27
CA PHE A 684 1.63 -24.34 -11.23
C PHE A 684 0.10 -24.35 -11.03
N TRP A 685 -0.63 -23.33 -11.53
CA TRP A 685 -2.08 -23.42 -11.70
C TRP A 685 -2.44 -24.22 -12.96
N PRO A 686 -3.60 -24.90 -12.97
CA PRO A 686 -3.92 -25.83 -14.05
C PRO A 686 -4.08 -25.12 -15.39
N ARG A 687 -3.16 -25.37 -16.32
CA ARG A 687 -3.13 -24.88 -17.70
C ARG A 687 -2.85 -26.07 -18.63
N PHE A 688 -3.87 -26.91 -18.84
CA PHE A 688 -3.69 -28.21 -19.47
C PHE A 688 -3.65 -28.18 -21.02
N GLY A 689 -3.81 -27.00 -21.62
CA GLY A 689 -3.45 -26.79 -23.04
C GLY A 689 -1.96 -26.56 -23.28
N ASP A 690 -1.14 -26.52 -22.21
CA ASP A 690 0.31 -26.37 -22.32
C ASP A 690 0.99 -27.69 -22.63
N PRO A 691 1.63 -27.86 -23.80
CA PRO A 691 2.32 -29.11 -24.15
C PRO A 691 3.51 -29.44 -23.23
N ARG A 692 4.12 -28.43 -22.62
CA ARG A 692 5.27 -28.58 -21.74
C ARG A 692 4.92 -29.38 -20.48
N ILE A 693 3.72 -29.20 -19.92
CA ILE A 693 3.30 -29.92 -18.71
C ILE A 693 3.27 -31.44 -18.89
N TYR A 694 3.10 -31.92 -20.12
CA TYR A 694 3.09 -33.35 -20.49
C TYR A 694 4.46 -33.86 -20.89
N GLN A 695 5.19 -33.11 -21.72
CA GLN A 695 6.42 -33.56 -22.37
C GLN A 695 7.65 -33.36 -21.50
N HIS A 696 7.66 -32.28 -20.71
CA HIS A 696 8.79 -31.89 -19.89
C HIS A 696 9.17 -32.94 -18.83
N PRO A 697 8.23 -33.50 -18.03
CA PRO A 697 8.56 -34.55 -17.05
C PRO A 697 9.18 -35.79 -17.67
N VAL A 698 8.78 -36.15 -18.89
CA VAL A 698 9.40 -37.29 -19.61
C VAL A 698 10.82 -36.94 -20.04
N ARG A 699 11.05 -35.75 -20.60
CA ARG A 699 12.38 -35.26 -20.99
C ARG A 699 13.35 -35.20 -19.77
N LEU A 700 12.83 -34.87 -18.61
CA LEU A 700 13.58 -34.88 -17.35
C LEU A 700 13.78 -36.27 -16.73
N GLY A 701 13.15 -37.31 -17.28
CA GLY A 701 13.17 -38.67 -16.71
C GLY A 701 12.37 -38.80 -15.42
N TRP A 702 11.45 -37.86 -15.14
CA TRP A 702 10.59 -37.89 -13.94
C TRP A 702 9.40 -38.85 -14.14
N THR A 703 8.94 -39.00 -15.35
CA THR A 703 7.91 -39.96 -15.74
C THR A 703 8.38 -40.81 -16.90
N ALA A 704 7.90 -42.05 -17.00
CA ALA A 704 8.32 -43.01 -18.07
C ALA A 704 7.62 -42.71 -19.41
N ARG A 705 6.50 -42.01 -19.41
CA ARG A 705 5.70 -41.70 -20.61
C ARG A 705 4.93 -40.40 -20.44
N VAL A 706 4.46 -39.87 -21.54
CA VAL A 706 3.52 -38.74 -21.54
C VAL A 706 2.17 -39.22 -20.98
N LEU A 707 1.60 -38.47 -20.05
CA LEU A 707 0.27 -38.67 -19.46
C LEU A 707 -0.80 -38.03 -20.37
N THR A 708 -2.04 -38.51 -20.27
CA THR A 708 -3.22 -37.80 -20.83
C THR A 708 -3.71 -36.76 -19.82
N GLU A 709 -4.61 -35.86 -20.23
CA GLU A 709 -5.19 -34.83 -19.35
C GLU A 709 -5.92 -35.47 -18.15
N GLU A 710 -6.63 -36.59 -18.38
CA GLU A 710 -7.37 -37.32 -17.35
C GLU A 710 -6.45 -38.04 -16.35
N GLU A 711 -5.20 -38.31 -16.73
CA GLU A 711 -4.20 -38.96 -15.87
C GLU A 711 -3.43 -37.93 -15.01
N LEU A 712 -3.51 -36.62 -15.35
CA LEU A 712 -2.89 -35.56 -14.54
C LEU A 712 -3.61 -35.45 -13.19
N ASN A 713 -2.89 -34.94 -12.20
CA ASN A 713 -3.47 -34.62 -10.89
C ASN A 713 -4.66 -33.65 -11.08
N PRO A 714 -5.90 -34.07 -10.72
CA PRO A 714 -7.08 -33.22 -10.91
C PRO A 714 -7.19 -32.09 -9.87
N VAL A 715 -6.31 -32.09 -8.88
CA VAL A 715 -6.32 -31.09 -7.80
C VAL A 715 -5.42 -29.92 -8.18
N PRO A 716 -5.95 -28.70 -8.23
CA PRO A 716 -5.13 -27.51 -8.42
C PRO A 716 -4.03 -27.39 -7.35
N PHE A 717 -2.88 -26.86 -7.71
CA PHE A 717 -1.83 -26.59 -6.74
C PHE A 717 -2.36 -25.62 -5.66
N PRO A 718 -2.15 -25.87 -4.36
CA PRO A 718 -2.90 -25.22 -3.29
C PRO A 718 -2.40 -23.84 -2.88
N PHE A 719 -1.69 -23.12 -3.75
CA PHE A 719 -1.22 -21.74 -3.50
C PHE A 719 -1.92 -20.75 -4.40
#